data_5268beb1237606b1d9a727ae3bc51f12
#
_entry.id   5268beb1237606b1d9a727ae3bc51f12
#
_cell.length_a   1.000
_cell.length_b   1.000
_cell.length_c   1.000
_cell.angle_alpha   90.00
_cell.angle_beta   90.00
_cell.angle_gamma   90.00
#
_symmetry.space_group_name_H-M   'P 1'
#
loop_
_entity.id
_entity.type
_entity.pdbx_description
1 polymer ?
#
loop_
_entity_poly.entity_id
_entity_poly.type
_entity_poly.pdbx_seq_one_letter_code
_entity_poly.pdbx_strand_id
1 'polypeptide(L)'
;MSLVVAWVIFPLVVSALAYGCGLLVTRIARTGVPGALVLPLGLATIIVVAQFATTFDATAELAAPLLVALAVLGLLLSRGGPLPRPSLPEAVAAVGVFAVYAVPVVASGEATIAGYTKLEDGSTFLALTEGALHAGRGADWFGGSSYLAFFSSGQYPVGSLLPFGIGGQILGEEIAWLFQPYLALLAGMLALALQPLCEPVVKSPWRRAFVAFVAAQAALLFGFGMWGGIKELSAAFLLPTAAALLPNAARAAGGWRSLLPPAIVTAATIAALSFGAAAWLGVPLVVTLFMVARSHGAWIAAKQAAIFALICAPLVAVSLPTASFVTSSTNRAVLTSDAELGTLLQPLNLSQAAGVWLGGDFRFEPEYPVATLVLTVLVVGAAVAGIAVFRRMGGQAALLYAAGGIIGSVAIITQGGPWLDAKALATLSPLPILLAMAAGAQTVERGGRFAGWAVIVLVSVGVLGSNALAYREVSLAPRDRFEELARIGELFAGQGPALMTRAEPYANRYFLRRLAVDNAAELRFHHPIKLRSGRLAGKFQSVDVDQLSPSTVARYRLLVLRHSPVASRPPSSYALAWRGRWYDVWKRTGTVARDRLAFGSRLDSGAAPSCAELRRFARRHEGGKLATAEAPDPVVAMLSKPLLPDGWRSSKRLPGAALPDRPGAVQTSVELPRGGRWTVWVGGGVAGRLRVAVDGHVLDTVDRRVNRAREYERVRTAALAAGRHRVTIRYDEELLAGSSKSGLFGPLAFRPAGPPAGPVYLPARHVGSLCGRRLDWIEAVPGASRLAGQRHRSAGLVGPT
;
A
#
# COMPACT_ATOMS: atom_id res chain seq x y z
N MET A 1 -16.36 -7.77 6.72
CA MET A 1 -16.01 -8.70 5.63
C MET A 1 -15.26 -9.91 6.17
N SER A 2 -15.65 -11.11 5.78
CA SER A 2 -14.99 -12.35 6.16
C SER A 2 -13.80 -12.67 5.24
N LEU A 3 -12.85 -13.50 5.74
CA LEU A 3 -11.76 -14.03 4.89
C LEU A 3 -12.29 -14.77 3.67
N VAL A 4 -13.40 -15.51 3.80
CA VAL A 4 -14.00 -16.26 2.70
C VAL A 4 -14.47 -15.30 1.59
N VAL A 5 -15.13 -14.19 1.96
CA VAL A 5 -15.56 -13.19 0.96
C VAL A 5 -14.36 -12.60 0.24
N ALA A 6 -13.31 -12.19 0.98
CA ALA A 6 -12.13 -11.56 0.40
C ALA A 6 -11.29 -12.51 -0.45
N TRP A 7 -11.06 -13.74 0.01
CA TRP A 7 -10.06 -14.63 -0.59
C TRP A 7 -10.64 -15.77 -1.44
N VAL A 8 -11.96 -15.96 -1.42
CA VAL A 8 -12.64 -16.97 -2.25
C VAL A 8 -13.66 -16.32 -3.14
N ILE A 9 -14.67 -15.64 -2.58
CA ILE A 9 -15.79 -15.12 -3.37
C ILE A 9 -15.33 -14.01 -4.33
N PHE A 10 -14.58 -13.03 -3.83
CA PHE A 10 -14.10 -11.92 -4.65
C PHE A 10 -13.22 -12.37 -5.84
N PRO A 11 -12.17 -13.20 -5.67
CA PRO A 11 -11.39 -13.68 -6.81
C PRO A 11 -12.22 -14.49 -7.80
N LEU A 12 -13.20 -15.27 -7.33
CA LEU A 12 -14.11 -16.00 -8.20
C LEU A 12 -15.03 -15.07 -9.01
N VAL A 13 -15.57 -14.01 -8.39
CA VAL A 13 -16.40 -13.01 -9.09
C VAL A 13 -15.58 -12.30 -10.18
N VAL A 14 -14.38 -11.79 -9.84
CA VAL A 14 -13.53 -11.11 -10.82
C VAL A 14 -13.08 -12.07 -11.93
N SER A 15 -12.77 -13.34 -11.59
CA SER A 15 -12.42 -14.36 -12.59
C SER A 15 -13.59 -14.72 -13.48
N ALA A 16 -14.82 -14.80 -12.95
CA ALA A 16 -16.03 -15.07 -13.76
C ALA A 16 -16.31 -13.92 -14.73
N LEU A 17 -16.19 -12.67 -14.28
CA LEU A 17 -16.28 -11.50 -15.17
C LEU A 17 -15.20 -11.52 -16.24
N ALA A 18 -13.95 -11.77 -15.86
CA ALA A 18 -12.82 -11.86 -16.78
C ALA A 18 -13.04 -13.01 -17.79
N TYR A 19 -13.51 -14.15 -17.33
CA TYR A 19 -13.79 -15.26 -18.23
C TYR A 19 -14.88 -14.92 -19.26
N GLY A 20 -16.01 -14.35 -18.81
CA GLY A 20 -17.11 -13.94 -19.70
C GLY A 20 -16.67 -12.87 -20.71
N CYS A 21 -15.96 -11.83 -20.28
CA CYS A 21 -15.40 -10.80 -21.17
C CYS A 21 -14.37 -11.38 -22.14
N GLY A 22 -13.51 -12.29 -21.70
CA GLY A 22 -12.54 -12.98 -22.53
C GLY A 22 -13.20 -13.86 -23.61
N LEU A 23 -14.26 -14.57 -23.25
CA LEU A 23 -15.08 -15.32 -24.19
C LEU A 23 -15.72 -14.41 -25.25
N LEU A 24 -16.26 -13.26 -24.85
CA LEU A 24 -16.82 -12.28 -25.79
C LEU A 24 -15.80 -11.86 -26.84
N VAL A 25 -14.60 -11.45 -26.39
CA VAL A 25 -13.51 -11.05 -27.31
C VAL A 25 -13.11 -12.22 -28.22
N THR A 26 -12.96 -13.43 -27.68
CA THR A 26 -12.60 -14.63 -28.45
C THR A 26 -13.62 -14.93 -29.52
N ARG A 27 -14.92 -14.78 -29.24
CA ARG A 27 -16.01 -14.97 -30.20
C ARG A 27 -16.03 -13.93 -31.31
N ILE A 28 -15.81 -12.65 -30.94
CA ILE A 28 -15.74 -11.57 -31.94
C ILE A 28 -14.51 -11.75 -32.83
N ALA A 29 -13.38 -12.08 -32.22
CA ALA A 29 -12.11 -12.28 -32.93
C ALA A 29 -12.13 -13.47 -33.89
N ARG A 30 -12.90 -14.50 -33.57
CA ARG A 30 -12.98 -15.77 -34.36
C ARG A 30 -11.58 -16.38 -34.60
N THR A 31 -10.66 -16.18 -33.69
CA THR A 31 -9.29 -16.71 -33.71
C THR A 31 -9.09 -17.65 -32.56
N GLY A 32 -8.23 -18.65 -32.75
CA GLY A 32 -7.90 -19.60 -31.69
C GLY A 32 -7.05 -18.91 -30.56
N VAL A 33 -7.71 -18.37 -29.56
CA VAL A 33 -7.03 -17.89 -28.34
C VAL A 33 -6.79 -19.11 -27.45
N PRO A 34 -5.53 -19.34 -26.98
CA PRO A 34 -5.25 -20.42 -26.02
C PRO A 34 -6.14 -20.31 -24.78
N GLY A 35 -6.62 -21.44 -24.25
CA GLY A 35 -7.51 -21.46 -23.10
C GLY A 35 -6.94 -20.73 -21.86
N ALA A 36 -5.62 -20.85 -21.62
CA ALA A 36 -4.90 -20.15 -20.58
C ALA A 36 -4.98 -18.61 -20.69
N LEU A 37 -5.12 -18.07 -21.91
CA LEU A 37 -5.15 -16.61 -22.12
C LEU A 37 -6.54 -15.99 -22.02
N VAL A 38 -7.62 -16.79 -21.92
CA VAL A 38 -8.99 -16.25 -21.88
C VAL A 38 -9.20 -15.35 -20.66
N LEU A 39 -8.73 -15.79 -19.49
CA LEU A 39 -8.82 -14.99 -18.25
C LEU A 39 -7.95 -13.73 -18.31
N PRO A 40 -6.65 -13.78 -18.64
CA PRO A 40 -5.82 -12.58 -18.81
C PRO A 40 -6.37 -11.59 -19.86
N LEU A 41 -6.86 -12.07 -21.00
CA LEU A 41 -7.49 -11.25 -22.03
C LEU A 41 -8.79 -10.60 -21.53
N GLY A 42 -9.59 -11.35 -20.78
CA GLY A 42 -10.83 -10.83 -20.20
C GLY A 42 -10.55 -9.76 -19.14
N LEU A 43 -9.53 -9.94 -18.30
CA LEU A 43 -9.13 -8.92 -17.33
C LEU A 43 -8.61 -7.65 -18.04
N ALA A 44 -7.86 -7.82 -19.14
CA ALA A 44 -7.47 -6.70 -20.00
C ALA A 44 -8.71 -5.99 -20.60
N THR A 45 -9.74 -6.74 -20.99
CA THR A 45 -11.01 -6.17 -21.46
C THR A 45 -11.73 -5.39 -20.36
N ILE A 46 -11.77 -5.92 -19.14
CA ILE A 46 -12.32 -5.20 -17.97
C ILE A 46 -11.60 -3.87 -17.76
N ILE A 47 -10.26 -3.87 -17.79
CA ILE A 47 -9.46 -2.65 -17.67
C ILE A 47 -9.86 -1.61 -18.72
N VAL A 48 -9.96 -1.99 -19.98
CA VAL A 48 -10.31 -1.07 -21.07
C VAL A 48 -11.74 -0.55 -20.92
N VAL A 49 -12.72 -1.41 -20.70
CA VAL A 49 -14.14 -1.01 -20.57
C VAL A 49 -14.35 -0.12 -19.35
N ALA A 50 -13.74 -0.47 -18.22
CA ALA A 50 -13.81 0.34 -16.99
C ALA A 50 -13.21 1.74 -17.19
N GLN A 51 -12.14 1.86 -17.97
CA GLN A 51 -11.56 3.17 -18.32
C GLN A 51 -12.54 4.06 -19.10
N PHE A 52 -13.32 3.49 -20.00
CA PHE A 52 -14.38 4.22 -20.69
C PHE A 52 -15.50 4.64 -19.74
N ALA A 53 -16.03 3.71 -18.98
CA ALA A 53 -17.13 3.98 -18.06
C ALA A 53 -16.78 5.07 -17.04
N THR A 54 -15.55 5.07 -16.50
CA THR A 54 -15.09 6.01 -15.49
C THR A 54 -14.56 7.34 -16.06
N THR A 55 -14.69 7.60 -17.36
CA THR A 55 -14.24 8.86 -17.96
C THR A 55 -15.10 10.03 -17.49
N PHE A 56 -16.40 9.81 -17.36
CA PHE A 56 -17.37 10.81 -16.95
C PHE A 56 -18.10 10.38 -15.67
N ASP A 57 -18.47 11.34 -14.85
CA ASP A 57 -19.27 11.14 -13.64
C ASP A 57 -20.56 10.36 -13.92
N ALA A 58 -21.34 10.80 -14.90
CA ALA A 58 -22.62 10.18 -15.26
C ALA A 58 -22.54 8.69 -15.66
N THR A 59 -21.36 8.21 -16.05
CA THR A 59 -21.15 6.81 -16.49
C THR A 59 -20.33 5.97 -15.54
N ALA A 60 -19.72 6.59 -14.52
CA ALA A 60 -18.80 5.91 -13.61
C ALA A 60 -19.48 4.75 -12.86
N GLU A 61 -20.66 4.98 -12.31
CA GLU A 61 -21.42 3.96 -11.59
C GLU A 61 -21.96 2.83 -12.50
N LEU A 62 -22.01 3.06 -13.82
CA LEU A 62 -22.41 2.04 -14.79
C LEU A 62 -21.29 1.04 -15.11
N ALA A 63 -20.07 1.24 -14.62
CA ALA A 63 -18.94 0.38 -14.92
C ALA A 63 -19.20 -1.09 -14.52
N ALA A 64 -19.69 -1.34 -13.32
CA ALA A 64 -19.98 -2.68 -12.83
C ALA A 64 -21.14 -3.36 -13.61
N PRO A 65 -22.35 -2.77 -13.75
CA PRO A 65 -23.44 -3.39 -14.49
C PRO A 65 -23.10 -3.61 -15.97
N LEU A 66 -22.38 -2.70 -16.62
CA LEU A 66 -21.92 -2.86 -17.99
C LEU A 66 -21.01 -4.08 -18.16
N LEU A 67 -20.03 -4.25 -17.26
CA LEU A 67 -19.12 -5.38 -17.31
C LEU A 67 -19.81 -6.71 -17.02
N VAL A 68 -20.79 -6.73 -16.12
CA VAL A 68 -21.65 -7.90 -15.89
C VAL A 68 -22.42 -8.24 -17.17
N ALA A 69 -23.04 -7.27 -17.82
CA ALA A 69 -23.77 -7.48 -19.06
C ALA A 69 -22.86 -8.02 -20.18
N LEU A 70 -21.64 -7.47 -20.33
CA LEU A 70 -20.69 -7.95 -21.34
C LEU A 70 -20.19 -9.37 -21.02
N ALA A 71 -19.96 -9.70 -19.76
CA ALA A 71 -19.56 -11.04 -19.34
C ALA A 71 -20.67 -12.07 -19.61
N VAL A 72 -21.91 -11.73 -19.26
CA VAL A 72 -23.11 -12.58 -19.57
C VAL A 72 -23.26 -12.74 -21.06
N LEU A 73 -23.13 -11.68 -21.84
CA LEU A 73 -23.20 -11.75 -23.31
C LEU A 73 -22.14 -12.70 -23.89
N GLY A 74 -20.89 -12.63 -23.36
CA GLY A 74 -19.80 -13.51 -23.74
C GLY A 74 -20.12 -14.99 -23.48
N LEU A 75 -20.72 -15.30 -22.33
CA LEU A 75 -21.17 -16.64 -21.97
C LEU A 75 -22.33 -17.12 -22.88
N LEU A 76 -23.30 -16.25 -23.13
CA LEU A 76 -24.45 -16.57 -23.97
C LEU A 76 -24.04 -16.87 -25.42
N LEU A 77 -23.18 -16.02 -26.00
CA LEU A 77 -22.68 -16.20 -27.38
C LEU A 77 -21.75 -17.41 -27.51
N SER A 78 -21.26 -17.94 -26.39
CA SER A 78 -20.40 -19.11 -26.37
C SER A 78 -21.15 -20.43 -26.17
N ARG A 79 -22.46 -20.39 -25.95
CA ARG A 79 -23.31 -21.60 -25.90
C ARG A 79 -23.28 -22.32 -27.23
N GLY A 80 -23.21 -23.65 -27.21
CA GLY A 80 -23.24 -24.49 -28.43
C GLY A 80 -21.87 -24.79 -29.07
N GLY A 81 -20.77 -24.44 -28.43
CA GLY A 81 -19.42 -24.82 -28.83
C GLY A 81 -18.48 -25.14 -27.67
N PRO A 82 -17.32 -25.76 -27.95
CA PRO A 82 -16.34 -25.99 -26.90
C PRO A 82 -15.86 -24.65 -26.31
N LEU A 83 -15.94 -24.54 -25.00
CA LEU A 83 -15.48 -23.36 -24.28
C LEU A 83 -13.95 -23.42 -24.11
N PRO A 84 -13.20 -22.46 -24.67
CA PRO A 84 -11.77 -22.37 -24.41
C PRO A 84 -11.55 -22.06 -22.92
N ARG A 85 -10.95 -23.00 -22.19
CA ARG A 85 -10.68 -22.90 -20.75
C ARG A 85 -9.27 -23.34 -20.45
N PRO A 86 -8.67 -22.87 -19.36
CA PRO A 86 -7.42 -23.39 -18.89
C PRO A 86 -7.51 -24.90 -18.65
N SER A 87 -6.48 -25.65 -19.05
CA SER A 87 -6.34 -27.06 -18.69
C SER A 87 -6.09 -27.20 -17.17
N LEU A 88 -6.32 -28.41 -16.64
CA LEU A 88 -6.12 -28.64 -15.21
C LEU A 88 -4.69 -28.24 -14.72
N PRO A 89 -3.58 -28.61 -15.41
CA PRO A 89 -2.26 -28.14 -14.98
C PRO A 89 -2.11 -26.62 -14.97
N GLU A 90 -2.69 -25.92 -15.95
CA GLU A 90 -2.66 -24.45 -16.05
C GLU A 90 -3.42 -23.81 -14.88
N ALA A 91 -4.61 -24.33 -14.58
CA ALA A 91 -5.41 -23.87 -13.45
C ALA A 91 -4.71 -24.12 -12.11
N VAL A 92 -4.10 -25.31 -11.92
CA VAL A 92 -3.34 -25.64 -10.70
C VAL A 92 -2.17 -24.68 -10.50
N ALA A 93 -1.42 -24.34 -11.57
CA ALA A 93 -0.33 -23.37 -11.44
C ALA A 93 -0.85 -21.99 -11.02
N ALA A 94 -1.93 -21.50 -11.64
CA ALA A 94 -2.50 -20.19 -11.32
C ALA A 94 -3.03 -20.12 -9.88
N VAL A 95 -3.77 -21.14 -9.44
CA VAL A 95 -4.28 -21.25 -8.06
C VAL A 95 -3.12 -21.41 -7.07
N GLY A 96 -2.08 -22.17 -7.41
CA GLY A 96 -0.88 -22.32 -6.59
C GLY A 96 -0.14 -20.99 -6.39
N VAL A 97 0.05 -20.21 -7.45
CA VAL A 97 0.64 -18.86 -7.35
C VAL A 97 -0.26 -17.94 -6.50
N PHE A 98 -1.56 -17.92 -6.77
CA PHE A 98 -2.52 -17.17 -5.94
C PHE A 98 -2.38 -17.53 -4.45
N ALA A 99 -2.32 -18.83 -4.13
CA ALA A 99 -2.19 -19.30 -2.76
C ALA A 99 -0.89 -18.82 -2.10
N VAL A 100 0.25 -18.85 -2.83
CA VAL A 100 1.53 -18.35 -2.31
C VAL A 100 1.45 -16.85 -1.97
N TYR A 101 0.82 -16.03 -2.82
CA TYR A 101 0.62 -14.61 -2.54
C TYR A 101 -0.41 -14.37 -1.42
N ALA A 102 -1.29 -15.33 -1.14
CA ALA A 102 -2.32 -15.23 -0.10
C ALA A 102 -1.79 -15.55 1.32
N VAL A 103 -0.75 -16.38 1.43
CA VAL A 103 -0.27 -16.96 2.70
C VAL A 103 -0.17 -15.95 3.85
N PRO A 104 0.50 -14.80 3.73
CA PRO A 104 0.70 -13.92 4.89
C PRO A 104 -0.59 -13.36 5.47
N VAL A 105 -1.55 -13.01 4.60
CA VAL A 105 -2.82 -12.43 5.03
C VAL A 105 -3.78 -13.51 5.52
N VAL A 106 -3.90 -14.62 4.79
CA VAL A 106 -4.80 -15.72 5.20
C VAL A 106 -4.34 -16.33 6.52
N ALA A 107 -3.03 -16.54 6.70
CA ALA A 107 -2.46 -17.06 7.94
C ALA A 107 -2.62 -16.09 9.14
N SER A 108 -2.82 -14.80 8.90
CA SER A 108 -3.11 -13.84 9.98
C SER A 108 -4.51 -13.99 10.57
N GLY A 109 -5.42 -14.67 9.87
CA GLY A 109 -6.82 -14.82 10.27
C GLY A 109 -7.71 -13.62 9.94
N GLU A 110 -7.16 -12.53 9.40
CA GLU A 110 -7.89 -11.28 9.09
C GLU A 110 -7.70 -10.87 7.63
N ALA A 111 -8.78 -10.41 6.98
CA ALA A 111 -8.66 -9.76 5.67
C ALA A 111 -8.08 -8.37 5.88
N THR A 112 -6.82 -8.18 5.49
CA THR A 112 -6.08 -6.93 5.67
C THR A 112 -5.12 -6.67 4.50
N ILE A 113 -4.43 -5.53 4.54
CA ILE A 113 -3.47 -5.09 3.52
C ILE A 113 -2.06 -5.52 3.95
N ALA A 114 -1.32 -6.17 3.06
CA ALA A 114 0.12 -6.38 3.22
C ALA A 114 0.90 -5.14 2.77
N GLY A 115 2.13 -4.98 3.28
CA GLY A 115 2.99 -3.85 2.91
C GLY A 115 2.70 -2.55 3.65
N TYR A 116 1.86 -2.56 4.66
CA TYR A 116 1.63 -1.41 5.53
C TYR A 116 2.95 -0.87 6.10
N THR A 117 3.15 0.44 6.04
CA THR A 117 4.40 1.16 6.35
C THR A 117 5.59 0.92 5.39
N LYS A 118 5.50 -0.03 4.47
CA LYS A 118 6.55 -0.30 3.46
C LYS A 118 6.29 0.49 2.17
N LEU A 119 5.07 0.43 1.64
CA LEU A 119 4.64 1.17 0.46
C LEU A 119 3.32 1.91 0.75
N GLU A 120 3.35 3.24 0.65
CA GLU A 120 2.19 4.09 0.96
C GLU A 120 1.26 4.29 -0.24
N ASP A 121 1.70 3.91 -1.43
CA ASP A 121 0.93 4.02 -2.67
C ASP A 121 -0.42 3.31 -2.59
N GLY A 122 -0.52 2.23 -1.79
CA GLY A 122 -1.78 1.52 -1.55
C GLY A 122 -2.91 2.44 -1.10
N SER A 123 -2.64 3.41 -0.20
CA SER A 123 -3.64 4.37 0.25
C SER A 123 -4.14 5.30 -0.87
N THR A 124 -3.24 5.67 -1.77
CA THR A 124 -3.54 6.47 -2.96
C THR A 124 -4.34 5.65 -3.96
N PHE A 125 -3.96 4.40 -4.19
CA PHE A 125 -4.66 3.51 -5.11
C PHE A 125 -6.10 3.24 -4.67
N LEU A 126 -6.34 3.02 -3.38
CA LEU A 126 -7.68 2.88 -2.83
C LEU A 126 -8.53 4.13 -3.09
N ALA A 127 -7.98 5.31 -2.79
CA ALA A 127 -8.68 6.56 -2.98
C ALA A 127 -9.00 6.86 -4.45
N LEU A 128 -8.01 6.67 -5.34
CA LEU A 128 -8.19 6.88 -6.78
C LEU A 128 -9.22 5.92 -7.38
N THR A 129 -9.26 4.67 -6.90
CA THR A 129 -10.24 3.68 -7.33
C THR A 129 -11.65 4.09 -6.93
N GLU A 130 -11.84 4.40 -5.66
CA GLU A 130 -13.13 4.83 -5.12
C GLU A 130 -13.63 6.08 -5.84
N GLY A 131 -12.78 7.10 -5.97
CA GLY A 131 -13.11 8.34 -6.67
C GLY A 131 -13.49 8.13 -8.13
N ALA A 132 -12.69 7.34 -8.86
CA ALA A 132 -12.96 7.08 -10.26
C ALA A 132 -14.28 6.34 -10.49
N LEU A 133 -14.67 5.44 -9.59
CA LEU A 133 -15.89 4.64 -9.72
C LEU A 133 -17.16 5.36 -9.26
N HIS A 134 -17.05 6.40 -8.40
CA HIS A 134 -18.20 7.15 -7.91
C HIS A 134 -18.39 8.50 -8.60
N ALA A 135 -17.33 9.17 -8.97
CA ALA A 135 -17.38 10.54 -9.48
C ALA A 135 -16.61 10.74 -10.80
N GLY A 136 -16.17 9.65 -11.42
CA GLY A 136 -15.36 9.74 -12.63
C GLY A 136 -13.93 10.27 -12.36
N ARG A 137 -13.10 10.24 -13.39
CA ARG A 137 -11.66 10.57 -13.26
C ARG A 137 -11.35 12.07 -13.17
N GLY A 138 -12.31 12.94 -13.43
CA GLY A 138 -12.14 14.39 -13.47
C GLY A 138 -12.68 15.16 -12.27
N ALA A 139 -13.27 14.47 -11.31
CA ALA A 139 -13.98 15.13 -10.21
C ALA A 139 -13.06 15.55 -9.07
N ASP A 140 -13.39 16.66 -8.41
CA ASP A 140 -12.79 17.13 -7.15
C ASP A 140 -13.31 16.32 -5.95
N TRP A 141 -13.26 15.01 -6.08
CA TRP A 141 -13.82 14.07 -5.09
C TRP A 141 -12.97 13.95 -3.81
N PHE A 142 -11.74 14.38 -3.85
CA PHE A 142 -10.72 14.03 -2.86
C PHE A 142 -10.72 14.89 -1.59
N GLY A 143 -11.81 15.59 -1.30
CA GLY A 143 -12.14 16.15 0.03
C GLY A 143 -11.12 17.07 0.69
N GLY A 144 -10.06 17.47 0.01
CA GLY A 144 -9.01 18.32 0.57
C GLY A 144 -7.63 17.65 0.66
N SER A 145 -7.47 16.37 0.25
CA SER A 145 -6.14 15.79 0.12
C SER A 145 -5.38 16.41 -1.05
N SER A 146 -4.39 17.24 -0.75
CA SER A 146 -3.53 17.85 -1.76
C SER A 146 -2.70 16.82 -2.53
N TYR A 147 -2.39 15.69 -1.90
CA TYR A 147 -1.70 14.58 -2.53
C TYR A 147 -2.57 13.92 -3.61
N LEU A 148 -3.83 13.62 -3.29
CA LEU A 148 -4.77 13.03 -4.24
C LEU A 148 -5.12 14.01 -5.36
N ALA A 149 -5.31 15.30 -5.07
CA ALA A 149 -5.51 16.35 -6.07
C ALA A 149 -4.34 16.44 -7.07
N PHE A 150 -3.10 16.25 -6.60
CA PHE A 150 -1.93 16.20 -7.47
C PHE A 150 -1.99 15.02 -8.45
N PHE A 151 -2.34 13.83 -7.99
CA PHE A 151 -2.47 12.65 -8.85
C PHE A 151 -3.67 12.72 -9.79
N SER A 152 -4.79 13.26 -9.33
CA SER A 152 -5.99 13.45 -10.15
C SER A 152 -5.76 14.50 -11.24
N SER A 153 -5.27 15.68 -10.89
CA SER A 153 -4.95 16.75 -11.86
C SER A 153 -3.85 16.35 -12.85
N GLY A 154 -2.90 15.54 -12.40
CA GLY A 154 -1.84 14.95 -13.23
C GLY A 154 -2.30 13.81 -14.13
N GLN A 155 -3.60 13.44 -14.09
CA GLN A 155 -4.15 12.35 -14.90
C GLN A 155 -3.41 11.02 -14.70
N TYR A 156 -3.25 10.62 -13.44
CA TYR A 156 -2.59 9.36 -13.09
C TYR A 156 -3.30 8.15 -13.74
N PRO A 157 -2.57 7.21 -14.37
CA PRO A 157 -3.17 6.04 -15.00
C PRO A 157 -3.77 5.09 -13.97
N VAL A 158 -5.10 4.95 -13.98
CA VAL A 158 -5.87 4.16 -12.99
C VAL A 158 -6.37 2.82 -13.52
N GLY A 159 -6.11 2.48 -14.79
CA GLY A 159 -6.69 1.29 -15.43
C GLY A 159 -6.49 -0.01 -14.65
N SER A 160 -5.29 -0.26 -14.12
CA SER A 160 -5.00 -1.44 -13.31
C SER A 160 -5.73 -1.48 -11.97
N LEU A 161 -6.23 -0.33 -11.51
CA LEU A 161 -6.91 -0.19 -10.22
C LEU A 161 -8.41 -0.50 -10.30
N LEU A 162 -9.04 -0.25 -11.45
CA LEU A 162 -10.50 -0.33 -11.58
C LEU A 162 -11.09 -1.73 -11.34
N PRO A 163 -10.47 -2.84 -11.79
CA PRO A 163 -11.09 -4.17 -11.65
C PRO A 163 -11.37 -4.59 -10.21
N PHE A 164 -10.48 -4.25 -9.24
CA PHE A 164 -10.76 -4.63 -7.85
C PHE A 164 -11.86 -3.77 -7.22
N GLY A 165 -11.93 -2.50 -7.59
CA GLY A 165 -13.02 -1.64 -7.16
C GLY A 165 -14.38 -2.09 -7.70
N ILE A 166 -14.44 -2.50 -8.98
CA ILE A 166 -15.65 -3.07 -9.60
C ILE A 166 -16.08 -4.34 -8.87
N GLY A 167 -15.12 -5.22 -8.55
CA GLY A 167 -15.43 -6.42 -7.75
C GLY A 167 -15.99 -6.07 -6.37
N GLY A 168 -15.48 -5.01 -5.74
CA GLY A 168 -16.01 -4.46 -4.48
C GLY A 168 -17.42 -3.93 -4.61
N GLN A 169 -17.73 -3.17 -5.68
CA GLN A 169 -19.07 -2.68 -5.96
C GLN A 169 -20.08 -3.82 -6.15
N ILE A 170 -19.70 -4.86 -6.90
CA ILE A 170 -20.58 -6.02 -7.14
C ILE A 170 -20.90 -6.77 -5.83
N LEU A 171 -19.92 -6.86 -4.93
CA LEU A 171 -20.09 -7.55 -3.65
C LEU A 171 -20.67 -6.65 -2.54
N GLY A 172 -20.70 -5.33 -2.72
CA GLY A 172 -21.07 -4.38 -1.68
C GLY A 172 -20.05 -4.34 -0.52
N GLU A 173 -18.77 -4.57 -0.80
CA GLU A 173 -17.74 -4.72 0.23
C GLU A 173 -16.69 -3.61 0.18
N GLU A 174 -16.06 -3.32 1.33
CA GLU A 174 -14.98 -2.33 1.46
C GLU A 174 -13.74 -2.75 0.66
N ILE A 175 -13.39 -1.97 -0.35
CA ILE A 175 -12.34 -2.31 -1.32
C ILE A 175 -10.93 -2.39 -0.70
N ALA A 176 -10.70 -1.74 0.44
CA ALA A 176 -9.42 -1.82 1.14
C ALA A 176 -9.04 -3.27 1.47
N TRP A 177 -10.01 -4.10 1.81
CA TRP A 177 -9.78 -5.50 2.18
C TRP A 177 -9.76 -6.45 0.99
N LEU A 178 -10.08 -5.95 -0.20
CA LEU A 178 -10.03 -6.67 -1.48
C LEU A 178 -8.72 -6.41 -2.25
N PHE A 179 -7.93 -5.42 -1.81
CA PHE A 179 -6.71 -5.00 -2.49
C PHE A 179 -5.67 -6.12 -2.58
N GLN A 180 -5.36 -6.79 -1.45
CA GLN A 180 -4.38 -7.87 -1.44
C GLN A 180 -4.84 -9.14 -2.19
N PRO A 181 -6.10 -9.60 -2.05
CA PRO A 181 -6.64 -10.67 -2.89
C PRO A 181 -6.55 -10.38 -4.40
N TYR A 182 -6.73 -9.13 -4.81
CA TYR A 182 -6.57 -8.74 -6.21
C TYR A 182 -5.11 -8.86 -6.68
N LEU A 183 -4.14 -8.47 -5.88
CA LEU A 183 -2.72 -8.65 -6.20
C LEU A 183 -2.37 -10.13 -6.39
N ALA A 184 -2.88 -11.00 -5.52
CA ALA A 184 -2.71 -12.44 -5.67
C ALA A 184 -3.37 -12.98 -6.96
N LEU A 185 -4.54 -12.44 -7.34
CA LEU A 185 -5.21 -12.76 -8.60
C LEU A 185 -4.37 -12.35 -9.82
N LEU A 186 -3.78 -11.15 -9.81
CA LEU A 186 -2.88 -10.69 -10.88
C LEU A 186 -1.68 -11.62 -11.05
N ALA A 187 -1.10 -12.10 -9.95
CA ALA A 187 -0.02 -13.09 -9.99
C ALA A 187 -0.49 -14.44 -10.59
N GLY A 188 -1.71 -14.87 -10.28
CA GLY A 188 -2.35 -16.03 -10.93
C GLY A 188 -2.55 -15.82 -12.44
N MET A 189 -2.96 -14.61 -12.86
CA MET A 189 -3.07 -14.24 -14.28
C MET A 189 -1.72 -14.28 -14.99
N LEU A 190 -0.64 -13.87 -14.32
CA LEU A 190 0.72 -13.99 -14.82
C LEU A 190 1.08 -15.47 -15.08
N ALA A 191 0.79 -16.36 -14.12
CA ALA A 191 1.05 -17.80 -14.30
C ALA A 191 0.32 -18.37 -15.52
N LEU A 192 -0.93 -17.95 -15.80
CA LEU A 192 -1.65 -18.32 -17.00
C LEU A 192 -1.00 -17.77 -18.28
N ALA A 193 -0.58 -16.50 -18.25
CA ALA A 193 0.00 -15.81 -19.40
C ALA A 193 1.37 -16.39 -19.83
N LEU A 194 2.15 -16.92 -18.90
CA LEU A 194 3.48 -17.48 -19.15
C LEU A 194 3.42 -18.87 -19.81
N GLN A 195 2.34 -19.66 -19.62
CA GLN A 195 2.29 -21.05 -20.09
C GLN A 195 2.32 -21.21 -21.60
N PRO A 196 1.54 -20.45 -22.40
CA PRO A 196 1.59 -20.55 -23.85
C PRO A 196 2.97 -20.20 -24.43
N LEU A 197 3.75 -19.37 -23.74
CA LEU A 197 5.11 -19.03 -24.18
C LEU A 197 6.04 -20.25 -24.18
N CYS A 198 5.83 -21.18 -23.23
CA CYS A 198 6.64 -22.39 -23.07
C CYS A 198 6.23 -23.55 -23.99
N GLU A 199 5.05 -23.52 -24.58
CA GLU A 199 4.47 -24.64 -25.34
C GLU A 199 5.37 -25.17 -26.48
N PRO A 200 6.06 -24.31 -27.25
CA PRO A 200 6.96 -24.80 -28.29
C PRO A 200 8.15 -25.61 -27.76
N VAL A 201 8.60 -25.31 -26.56
CA VAL A 201 9.83 -25.83 -25.95
C VAL A 201 9.57 -26.98 -24.98
N VAL A 202 8.55 -26.86 -24.13
CA VAL A 202 8.21 -27.85 -23.10
C VAL A 202 6.93 -28.57 -23.48
N LYS A 203 7.00 -29.87 -23.80
CA LYS A 203 5.85 -30.65 -24.28
C LYS A 203 4.91 -31.08 -23.16
N SER A 204 5.46 -31.43 -22.00
CA SER A 204 4.67 -31.87 -20.85
C SER A 204 3.83 -30.72 -20.26
N PRO A 205 2.49 -30.82 -20.20
CA PRO A 205 1.63 -29.79 -19.63
C PRO A 205 1.95 -29.50 -18.14
N TRP A 206 2.25 -30.53 -17.36
CA TRP A 206 2.61 -30.38 -15.95
C TRP A 206 3.96 -29.68 -15.75
N ARG A 207 4.95 -29.93 -16.62
CA ARG A 207 6.23 -29.20 -16.55
C ARG A 207 6.04 -27.74 -16.96
N ARG A 208 5.23 -27.46 -17.99
CA ARG A 208 4.89 -26.06 -18.34
C ARG A 208 4.22 -25.33 -17.18
N ALA A 209 3.26 -26.00 -16.53
CA ALA A 209 2.57 -25.48 -15.37
C ALA A 209 3.57 -25.17 -14.23
N PHE A 210 4.51 -26.07 -13.96
CA PHE A 210 5.52 -25.87 -12.92
C PHE A 210 6.50 -24.74 -13.28
N VAL A 211 6.95 -24.65 -14.54
CA VAL A 211 7.78 -23.52 -15.03
C VAL A 211 7.07 -22.19 -14.79
N ALA A 212 5.80 -22.07 -15.19
CA ALA A 212 5.01 -20.86 -15.01
C ALA A 212 4.75 -20.55 -13.53
N PHE A 213 4.51 -21.59 -12.72
CA PHE A 213 4.33 -21.45 -11.25
C PHE A 213 5.55 -20.82 -10.59
N VAL A 214 6.76 -21.28 -10.91
CA VAL A 214 7.98 -20.73 -10.33
C VAL A 214 8.28 -19.34 -10.89
N ALA A 215 8.14 -19.15 -12.21
CA ALA A 215 8.45 -17.87 -12.87
C ALA A 215 7.53 -16.72 -12.40
N ALA A 216 6.26 -16.99 -12.14
CA ALA A 216 5.31 -15.98 -11.64
C ALA A 216 5.60 -15.51 -10.22
N GLN A 217 6.56 -16.12 -9.55
CA GLN A 217 6.96 -15.83 -8.18
C GLN A 217 8.38 -15.27 -8.06
N ALA A 218 8.94 -14.74 -9.17
CA ALA A 218 10.26 -14.10 -9.14
C ALA A 218 10.40 -13.15 -7.95
N ALA A 219 11.50 -13.26 -7.19
CA ALA A 219 11.65 -12.69 -5.86
C ALA A 219 11.34 -11.20 -5.77
N LEU A 220 11.81 -10.39 -6.73
CA LEU A 220 11.56 -8.94 -6.71
C LEU A 220 10.10 -8.61 -7.00
N LEU A 221 9.48 -9.27 -7.98
CA LEU A 221 8.05 -9.08 -8.27
C LEU A 221 7.17 -9.55 -7.11
N PHE A 222 7.53 -10.67 -6.48
CA PHE A 222 6.87 -11.16 -5.28
C PHE A 222 6.95 -10.14 -4.13
N GLY A 223 8.14 -9.58 -3.89
CA GLY A 223 8.34 -8.53 -2.89
C GLY A 223 7.47 -7.29 -3.15
N PHE A 224 7.42 -6.81 -4.39
CA PHE A 224 6.51 -5.73 -4.79
C PHE A 224 5.04 -6.11 -4.58
N GLY A 225 4.64 -7.33 -4.91
CA GLY A 225 3.27 -7.83 -4.67
C GLY A 225 2.89 -7.86 -3.19
N MET A 226 3.84 -8.22 -2.32
CA MET A 226 3.65 -8.18 -0.87
C MET A 226 3.58 -6.76 -0.30
N TRP A 227 3.98 -5.75 -1.05
CA TRP A 227 3.95 -4.35 -0.64
C TRP A 227 2.87 -3.51 -1.33
N GLY A 228 2.12 -4.08 -2.26
CA GLY A 228 1.04 -3.38 -2.97
C GLY A 228 1.38 -2.95 -4.39
N GLY A 229 2.38 -3.56 -5.02
CA GLY A 229 2.84 -3.30 -6.39
C GLY A 229 1.84 -3.72 -7.47
N ILE A 230 0.69 -3.10 -7.52
CA ILE A 230 -0.41 -3.44 -8.44
C ILE A 230 -0.04 -3.19 -9.91
N LYS A 231 0.72 -2.14 -10.20
CA LYS A 231 1.14 -1.80 -11.57
C LYS A 231 2.19 -2.76 -12.09
N GLU A 232 3.12 -3.16 -11.24
CA GLU A 232 4.18 -4.11 -11.54
C GLU A 232 3.59 -5.49 -11.87
N LEU A 233 2.66 -5.97 -11.05
CA LEU A 233 1.93 -7.22 -11.33
C LEU A 233 1.04 -7.12 -12.58
N SER A 234 0.40 -5.98 -12.80
CA SER A 234 -0.42 -5.75 -14.01
C SER A 234 0.44 -5.76 -15.26
N ALA A 235 1.57 -5.06 -15.26
CA ALA A 235 2.54 -5.10 -16.35
C ALA A 235 3.05 -6.52 -16.59
N ALA A 236 3.42 -7.21 -15.51
CA ALA A 236 3.98 -8.56 -15.57
C ALA A 236 3.04 -9.57 -16.26
N PHE A 237 1.70 -9.49 -16.08
CA PHE A 237 0.79 -10.40 -16.80
C PHE A 237 0.38 -9.88 -18.19
N LEU A 238 0.26 -8.57 -18.39
CA LEU A 238 -0.17 -8.00 -19.68
C LEU A 238 0.90 -8.17 -20.76
N LEU A 239 2.18 -7.99 -20.42
CA LEU A 239 3.27 -8.10 -21.41
C LEU A 239 3.40 -9.50 -22.01
N PRO A 240 3.48 -10.60 -21.24
CA PRO A 240 3.51 -11.96 -21.81
C PRO A 240 2.19 -12.30 -22.51
N THR A 241 1.03 -11.78 -22.06
CA THR A 241 -0.25 -11.94 -22.76
C THR A 241 -0.21 -11.33 -24.16
N ALA A 242 0.30 -10.09 -24.28
CA ALA A 242 0.50 -9.44 -25.57
C ALA A 242 1.45 -10.26 -26.47
N ALA A 243 2.61 -10.65 -25.94
CA ALA A 243 3.60 -11.43 -26.67
C ALA A 243 3.07 -12.79 -27.15
N ALA A 244 2.20 -13.44 -26.38
CA ALA A 244 1.58 -14.72 -26.76
C ALA A 244 0.54 -14.56 -27.88
N LEU A 245 -0.13 -13.42 -27.97
CA LEU A 245 -1.18 -13.17 -28.99
C LEU A 245 -0.62 -12.67 -30.33
N LEU A 246 0.51 -11.97 -30.34
CA LEU A 246 1.09 -11.34 -31.53
C LEU A 246 1.44 -12.32 -32.65
N PRO A 247 2.07 -13.51 -32.44
CA PRO A 247 2.39 -14.43 -33.51
C PRO A 247 1.15 -14.99 -34.25
N ASN A 248 0.05 -15.18 -33.55
CA ASN A 248 -1.20 -15.64 -34.15
C ASN A 248 -1.82 -14.54 -35.03
N ALA A 249 -1.78 -13.31 -34.59
CA ALA A 249 -2.20 -12.14 -35.35
C ALA A 249 -1.35 -11.96 -36.63
N ALA A 250 -0.03 -12.17 -36.51
CA ALA A 250 0.89 -12.09 -37.65
C ALA A 250 0.59 -13.16 -38.73
N ARG A 251 0.29 -14.41 -38.35
CA ARG A 251 0.00 -15.50 -39.28
C ARG A 251 -1.36 -15.32 -39.98
N ALA A 252 -2.32 -14.71 -39.35
CA ALA A 252 -3.67 -14.57 -39.91
C ALA A 252 -3.80 -13.54 -41.03
N ALA A 253 -2.73 -12.99 -41.52
CA ALA A 253 -2.50 -12.16 -42.72
C ALA A 253 -3.67 -11.34 -43.27
N GLY A 254 -4.57 -10.80 -42.46
CA GLY A 254 -5.51 -9.90 -43.13
C GLY A 254 -6.84 -9.55 -42.52
N GLY A 255 -7.17 -10.06 -41.37
CA GLY A 255 -8.45 -9.68 -40.75
C GLY A 255 -8.31 -8.81 -39.51
N TRP A 256 -9.12 -7.72 -39.39
CA TRP A 256 -9.19 -6.92 -38.17
C TRP A 256 -9.49 -7.77 -36.90
N ARG A 257 -10.17 -8.89 -37.08
CA ARG A 257 -10.58 -9.81 -36.00
C ARG A 257 -9.35 -10.40 -35.28
N SER A 258 -8.32 -10.82 -36.03
CA SER A 258 -7.11 -11.40 -35.43
C SER A 258 -6.28 -10.35 -34.64
N LEU A 259 -6.43 -9.09 -35.00
CA LEU A 259 -5.74 -7.97 -34.36
C LEU A 259 -6.46 -7.45 -33.11
N LEU A 260 -7.74 -7.77 -32.91
CA LEU A 260 -8.54 -7.28 -31.79
C LEU A 260 -8.00 -7.73 -30.41
N PRO A 261 -7.66 -9.01 -30.14
CA PRO A 261 -7.13 -9.43 -28.87
C PRO A 261 -5.81 -8.71 -28.48
N PRO A 262 -4.76 -8.67 -29.34
CA PRO A 262 -3.55 -7.93 -28.98
C PRO A 262 -3.77 -6.42 -28.88
N ALA A 263 -4.73 -5.82 -29.61
CA ALA A 263 -5.07 -4.40 -29.47
C ALA A 263 -5.70 -4.08 -28.11
N ILE A 264 -6.60 -4.94 -27.60
CA ILE A 264 -7.19 -4.80 -26.26
C ILE A 264 -6.10 -4.89 -25.19
N VAL A 265 -5.19 -5.87 -25.28
CA VAL A 265 -4.10 -6.00 -24.30
C VAL A 265 -3.14 -4.82 -24.35
N THR A 266 -2.85 -4.30 -25.56
CA THR A 266 -2.06 -3.07 -25.74
C THR A 266 -2.72 -1.87 -25.07
N ALA A 267 -4.03 -1.68 -25.32
CA ALA A 267 -4.80 -0.60 -24.70
C ALA A 267 -4.87 -0.75 -23.17
N ALA A 268 -5.06 -1.96 -22.66
CA ALA A 268 -5.03 -2.22 -21.20
C ALA A 268 -3.68 -1.92 -20.58
N THR A 269 -2.58 -2.23 -21.28
CA THR A 269 -1.22 -1.93 -20.82
C THR A 269 -1.00 -0.41 -20.75
N ILE A 270 -1.46 0.34 -21.76
CA ILE A 270 -1.42 1.81 -21.76
C ILE A 270 -2.31 2.39 -20.65
N ALA A 271 -3.50 1.82 -20.43
CA ALA A 271 -4.40 2.22 -19.35
C ALA A 271 -3.79 2.01 -17.95
N ALA A 272 -2.94 0.99 -17.78
CA ALA A 272 -2.25 0.69 -16.52
C ALA A 272 -0.98 1.52 -16.31
N LEU A 273 -0.18 1.76 -17.37
CA LEU A 273 1.18 2.32 -17.29
C LEU A 273 1.33 3.66 -18.01
N SER A 274 0.24 4.21 -18.60
CA SER A 274 0.31 5.34 -19.53
C SER A 274 1.21 5.00 -20.72
N PHE A 275 1.69 5.99 -21.41
CA PHE A 275 2.56 5.84 -22.60
C PHE A 275 3.96 5.31 -22.27
N GLY A 276 4.35 5.22 -20.98
CA GLY A 276 5.53 4.46 -20.55
C GLY A 276 5.49 2.99 -20.96
N ALA A 277 4.30 2.42 -21.21
CA ALA A 277 4.09 1.09 -21.77
C ALA A 277 4.79 0.87 -23.13
N ALA A 278 5.00 1.93 -23.90
CA ALA A 278 5.64 1.88 -25.22
C ALA A 278 7.08 1.34 -25.16
N ALA A 279 7.79 1.54 -24.04
CA ALA A 279 9.12 1.00 -23.84
C ALA A 279 9.16 -0.53 -23.97
N TRP A 280 8.16 -1.20 -23.41
CA TRP A 280 8.08 -2.67 -23.45
C TRP A 280 7.30 -3.22 -24.65
N LEU A 281 6.23 -2.54 -25.09
CA LEU A 281 5.38 -3.01 -26.20
C LEU A 281 5.93 -2.64 -27.57
N GLY A 282 6.68 -1.56 -27.69
CA GLY A 282 7.18 -1.05 -28.96
C GLY A 282 8.02 -2.11 -29.72
N VAL A 283 8.97 -2.72 -29.03
CA VAL A 283 9.85 -3.73 -29.66
C VAL A 283 9.09 -4.96 -30.14
N PRO A 284 8.24 -5.64 -29.36
CA PRO A 284 7.42 -6.75 -29.84
C PRO A 284 6.53 -6.38 -31.03
N LEU A 285 5.91 -5.19 -31.02
CA LEU A 285 5.06 -4.73 -32.13
C LEU A 285 5.87 -4.51 -33.41
N VAL A 286 7.02 -3.82 -33.34
CA VAL A 286 7.90 -3.57 -34.49
C VAL A 286 8.47 -4.88 -35.05
N VAL A 287 8.95 -5.78 -34.17
CA VAL A 287 9.46 -7.09 -34.60
C VAL A 287 8.34 -7.91 -35.27
N THR A 288 7.12 -7.89 -34.72
CA THR A 288 5.98 -8.59 -35.33
C THR A 288 5.65 -8.02 -36.70
N LEU A 289 5.64 -6.68 -36.85
CA LEU A 289 5.43 -6.02 -38.12
C LEU A 289 6.51 -6.38 -39.14
N PHE A 290 7.77 -6.43 -38.72
CA PHE A 290 8.86 -6.88 -39.56
C PHE A 290 8.71 -8.34 -40.03
N MET A 291 8.29 -9.22 -39.11
CA MET A 291 8.00 -10.63 -39.45
C MET A 291 6.87 -10.74 -40.51
N VAL A 292 5.81 -9.95 -40.38
CA VAL A 292 4.72 -9.89 -41.40
C VAL A 292 5.24 -9.36 -42.73
N ALA A 293 6.05 -8.29 -42.71
CA ALA A 293 6.61 -7.73 -43.93
C ALA A 293 7.49 -8.72 -44.67
N ARG A 294 8.26 -9.54 -43.93
CA ARG A 294 9.13 -10.56 -44.49
C ARG A 294 8.36 -11.78 -45.05
N SER A 295 7.25 -12.16 -44.40
CA SER A 295 6.48 -13.36 -44.81
C SER A 295 5.38 -13.10 -45.83
N HIS A 296 4.77 -11.91 -45.80
CA HIS A 296 3.60 -11.56 -46.60
C HIS A 296 3.79 -10.28 -47.45
N GLY A 297 4.93 -9.61 -47.34
CA GLY A 297 5.25 -8.38 -48.06
C GLY A 297 4.94 -7.08 -47.26
N ALA A 298 5.65 -6.00 -47.60
CA ALA A 298 5.60 -4.73 -46.92
C ALA A 298 4.20 -4.09 -46.95
N TRP A 299 3.44 -4.25 -48.07
CA TRP A 299 2.08 -3.71 -48.21
C TRP A 299 1.12 -4.34 -47.20
N ILE A 300 1.18 -5.67 -47.00
CA ILE A 300 0.34 -6.39 -46.05
C ILE A 300 0.70 -5.98 -44.64
N ALA A 301 1.98 -5.81 -44.36
CA ALA A 301 2.45 -5.31 -43.06
C ALA A 301 1.92 -3.90 -42.80
N ALA A 302 2.03 -2.98 -43.75
CA ALA A 302 1.51 -1.62 -43.62
C ALA A 302 -0.02 -1.62 -43.42
N LYS A 303 -0.76 -2.44 -44.17
CA LYS A 303 -2.22 -2.60 -43.98
C LYS A 303 -2.56 -3.13 -42.60
N GLN A 304 -1.85 -4.13 -42.09
CA GLN A 304 -2.06 -4.67 -40.73
C GLN A 304 -1.73 -3.63 -39.67
N ALA A 305 -0.64 -2.88 -39.81
CA ALA A 305 -0.30 -1.79 -38.90
C ALA A 305 -1.38 -0.71 -38.87
N ALA A 306 -1.92 -0.33 -40.05
CA ALA A 306 -3.00 0.64 -40.14
C ALA A 306 -4.29 0.14 -39.45
N ILE A 307 -4.68 -1.11 -39.71
CA ILE A 307 -5.86 -1.72 -39.08
C ILE A 307 -5.65 -1.82 -37.57
N PHE A 308 -4.46 -2.24 -37.08
CA PHE A 308 -4.12 -2.31 -35.66
C PHE A 308 -4.21 -0.94 -35.00
N ALA A 309 -3.62 0.07 -35.63
CA ALA A 309 -3.70 1.45 -35.15
C ALA A 309 -5.15 1.97 -35.11
N LEU A 310 -5.96 1.65 -36.13
CA LEU A 310 -7.38 2.02 -36.19
C LEU A 310 -8.20 1.37 -35.06
N ILE A 311 -7.89 0.11 -34.68
CA ILE A 311 -8.53 -0.55 -33.54
C ILE A 311 -8.02 0.01 -32.21
N CYS A 312 -6.70 0.22 -32.07
CA CYS A 312 -6.11 0.77 -30.86
C CYS A 312 -6.55 2.20 -30.58
N ALA A 313 -6.65 3.05 -31.61
CA ALA A 313 -6.93 4.47 -31.44
C ALA A 313 -8.16 4.76 -30.55
N PRO A 314 -9.36 4.20 -30.82
CA PRO A 314 -10.50 4.41 -29.94
C PRO A 314 -10.29 3.79 -28.54
N LEU A 315 -9.67 2.60 -28.45
CA LEU A 315 -9.45 1.92 -27.17
C LEU A 315 -8.48 2.68 -26.25
N VAL A 316 -7.54 3.41 -26.82
CA VAL A 316 -6.52 4.21 -26.09
C VAL A 316 -6.98 5.65 -25.88
N ALA A 317 -7.97 6.15 -26.65
CA ALA A 317 -8.40 7.55 -26.63
C ALA A 317 -8.66 8.09 -25.22
N VAL A 318 -9.33 7.31 -24.39
CA VAL A 318 -9.64 7.68 -22.98
C VAL A 318 -8.42 7.67 -22.06
N SER A 319 -7.29 7.13 -22.52
CA SER A 319 -6.01 7.16 -21.81
C SER A 319 -5.08 8.28 -22.30
N LEU A 320 -5.43 9.00 -23.38
CA LEU A 320 -4.60 10.10 -23.91
C LEU A 320 -4.29 11.19 -22.87
N PRO A 321 -5.22 11.60 -22.00
CA PRO A 321 -4.91 12.57 -20.96
C PRO A 321 -3.80 12.11 -20.01
N THR A 322 -3.63 10.79 -19.81
CA THR A 322 -2.56 10.26 -18.93
C THR A 322 -1.16 10.48 -19.50
N ALA A 323 -1.04 10.87 -20.79
CA ALA A 323 0.25 11.25 -21.39
C ALA A 323 0.86 12.44 -20.63
N SER A 324 0.03 13.39 -20.18
CA SER A 324 0.47 14.53 -19.40
C SER A 324 1.18 14.13 -18.11
N PHE A 325 0.81 13.01 -17.50
CA PHE A 325 1.49 12.49 -16.30
C PHE A 325 2.95 12.14 -16.57
N VAL A 326 3.27 11.61 -17.75
CA VAL A 326 4.64 11.22 -18.12
C VAL A 326 5.41 12.37 -18.78
N THR A 327 4.72 13.25 -19.51
CA THR A 327 5.36 14.30 -20.32
C THR A 327 5.49 15.64 -19.61
N SER A 328 4.72 15.90 -18.54
CA SER A 328 4.83 17.17 -17.81
C SER A 328 6.24 17.34 -17.22
N SER A 329 6.79 18.53 -17.33
CA SER A 329 8.15 18.84 -16.85
C SER A 329 8.33 18.53 -15.36
N THR A 330 7.31 18.80 -14.54
CA THR A 330 7.33 18.55 -13.09
C THR A 330 7.38 17.04 -12.77
N ASN A 331 6.52 16.24 -13.40
CA ASN A 331 6.50 14.81 -13.17
C ASN A 331 7.71 14.11 -13.78
N ARG A 332 8.14 14.55 -14.96
CA ARG A 332 9.35 14.04 -15.59
C ARG A 332 10.59 14.30 -14.72
N ALA A 333 10.74 15.49 -14.15
CA ALA A 333 11.82 15.80 -13.24
C ALA A 333 11.83 14.89 -12.01
N VAL A 334 10.66 14.53 -11.47
CA VAL A 334 10.54 13.57 -10.37
C VAL A 334 10.88 12.15 -10.83
N LEU A 335 10.32 11.70 -11.96
CA LEU A 335 10.52 10.32 -12.47
C LEU A 335 11.96 10.03 -12.90
N THR A 336 12.73 11.05 -13.28
CA THR A 336 14.12 10.92 -13.75
C THR A 336 15.16 11.39 -12.74
N SER A 337 14.74 11.83 -11.56
CA SER A 337 15.66 12.32 -10.50
C SER A 337 16.37 11.16 -9.81
N ASP A 338 17.69 11.20 -9.72
CA ASP A 338 18.49 10.26 -8.93
C ASP A 338 18.20 10.35 -7.42
N ALA A 339 17.61 11.46 -6.97
CA ALA A 339 17.20 11.64 -5.58
C ALA A 339 15.83 11.00 -5.28
N GLU A 340 15.05 10.60 -6.30
CA GLU A 340 13.72 10.00 -6.10
C GLU A 340 13.85 8.50 -5.84
N LEU A 341 14.02 8.18 -4.58
CA LEU A 341 14.10 6.79 -4.10
C LEU A 341 12.72 6.17 -3.83
N GLY A 342 11.63 6.97 -3.83
CA GLY A 342 10.33 6.48 -3.39
C GLY A 342 10.40 5.92 -1.98
N THR A 343 10.18 4.62 -1.82
CA THR A 343 10.33 3.89 -0.54
C THR A 343 11.62 3.08 -0.46
N LEU A 344 12.49 3.18 -1.46
CA LEU A 344 13.82 2.56 -1.42
C LEU A 344 14.73 3.29 -0.43
N LEU A 345 15.74 2.58 0.06
CA LEU A 345 16.81 3.14 0.91
C LEU A 345 18.03 3.54 0.09
N GLN A 346 18.22 2.88 -1.04
CA GLN A 346 19.27 3.08 -2.03
C GLN A 346 18.79 2.49 -3.38
N PRO A 347 19.42 2.80 -4.52
CA PRO A 347 19.15 2.13 -5.79
C PRO A 347 19.27 0.61 -5.65
N LEU A 348 18.38 -0.14 -6.31
CA LEU A 348 18.43 -1.60 -6.27
C LEU A 348 19.59 -2.16 -7.08
N ASN A 349 20.10 -3.30 -6.66
CA ASN A 349 21.09 -4.05 -7.43
C ASN A 349 20.45 -4.65 -8.69
N LEU A 350 21.05 -4.40 -9.87
CA LEU A 350 20.53 -4.88 -11.15
C LEU A 350 20.39 -6.40 -11.22
N SER A 351 21.18 -7.14 -10.43
CA SER A 351 21.11 -8.61 -10.35
C SER A 351 19.77 -9.13 -9.81
N GLN A 352 18.98 -8.28 -9.15
CA GLN A 352 17.62 -8.63 -8.70
C GLN A 352 16.66 -8.92 -9.86
N ALA A 353 16.96 -8.42 -11.08
CA ALA A 353 16.24 -8.79 -12.30
C ALA A 353 16.31 -10.31 -12.59
N ALA A 354 17.31 -11.02 -12.06
CA ALA A 354 17.39 -12.48 -12.21
C ALA A 354 16.25 -13.23 -11.46
N GLY A 355 15.50 -12.55 -10.60
CA GLY A 355 14.35 -13.12 -9.90
C GLY A 355 14.69 -13.99 -8.70
N VAL A 356 15.91 -13.96 -8.19
CA VAL A 356 16.39 -14.62 -6.97
C VAL A 356 17.05 -13.59 -6.07
N TRP A 357 16.64 -13.53 -4.80
CA TRP A 357 17.20 -12.64 -3.79
C TRP A 357 17.01 -13.22 -2.40
N LEU A 358 18.02 -13.91 -1.87
CA LEU A 358 17.91 -14.57 -0.56
C LEU A 358 18.00 -13.57 0.59
N GLY A 359 16.96 -12.74 0.72
CA GLY A 359 16.78 -11.74 1.78
C GLY A 359 15.31 -11.40 1.96
N GLY A 360 14.94 -11.06 3.19
CA GLY A 360 13.54 -10.81 3.54
C GLY A 360 12.98 -9.48 2.97
N ASP A 361 13.81 -8.46 2.88
CA ASP A 361 13.45 -7.15 2.34
C ASP A 361 14.41 -6.80 1.19
N PHE A 362 13.87 -6.69 -0.02
CA PHE A 362 14.65 -6.47 -1.24
C PHE A 362 15.41 -5.13 -1.30
N ARG A 363 15.17 -4.20 -0.36
CA ARG A 363 15.89 -2.93 -0.24
C ARG A 363 17.26 -3.07 0.42
N PHE A 364 17.49 -4.21 1.08
CA PHE A 364 18.75 -4.50 1.74
C PHE A 364 19.55 -5.53 0.97
N GLU A 365 20.84 -5.63 1.29
CA GLU A 365 21.69 -6.72 0.81
C GLU A 365 21.11 -8.08 1.22
N PRO A 366 21.32 -9.13 0.41
CA PRO A 366 20.80 -10.46 0.71
C PRO A 366 21.43 -11.02 1.98
N GLU A 367 20.67 -11.82 2.73
CA GLU A 367 21.15 -12.48 3.96
C GLU A 367 22.21 -13.54 3.65
N TYR A 368 22.13 -14.12 2.43
CA TYR A 368 23.03 -15.14 1.93
C TYR A 368 23.70 -14.68 0.62
N PRO A 369 24.68 -13.75 0.66
CA PRO A 369 25.19 -13.09 -0.54
C PRO A 369 25.87 -14.05 -1.52
N VAL A 370 26.67 -15.01 -1.03
CA VAL A 370 27.36 -15.99 -1.88
C VAL A 370 26.35 -16.91 -2.58
N ALA A 371 25.38 -17.45 -1.85
CA ALA A 371 24.33 -18.29 -2.43
C ALA A 371 23.48 -17.52 -3.45
N THR A 372 23.15 -16.27 -3.16
CA THR A 372 22.43 -15.39 -4.08
C THR A 372 23.22 -15.17 -5.36
N LEU A 373 24.52 -14.89 -5.27
CA LEU A 373 25.39 -14.71 -6.44
C LEU A 373 25.45 -15.97 -7.30
N VAL A 374 25.68 -17.15 -6.69
CA VAL A 374 25.75 -18.43 -7.40
C VAL A 374 24.44 -18.72 -8.13
N LEU A 375 23.30 -18.56 -7.46
CA LEU A 375 21.99 -18.78 -8.05
C LEU A 375 21.68 -17.75 -9.16
N THR A 376 22.07 -16.50 -8.99
CA THR A 376 21.93 -15.45 -10.02
C THR A 376 22.71 -15.83 -11.29
N VAL A 377 23.97 -16.22 -11.14
CA VAL A 377 24.82 -16.66 -12.28
C VAL A 377 24.21 -17.88 -12.97
N LEU A 378 23.72 -18.85 -12.19
CA LEU A 378 23.04 -20.03 -12.73
C LEU A 378 21.79 -19.63 -13.54
N VAL A 379 20.91 -18.78 -12.97
CA VAL A 379 19.68 -18.32 -13.63
C VAL A 379 20.01 -17.58 -14.92
N VAL A 380 20.94 -16.63 -14.89
CA VAL A 380 21.32 -15.84 -16.07
C VAL A 380 21.93 -16.76 -17.15
N GLY A 381 22.87 -17.64 -16.79
CA GLY A 381 23.46 -18.60 -17.73
C GLY A 381 22.42 -19.54 -18.35
N ALA A 382 21.52 -20.09 -17.54
CA ALA A 382 20.42 -20.94 -18.02
C ALA A 382 19.39 -20.16 -18.85
N ALA A 383 19.11 -18.89 -18.53
CA ALA A 383 18.23 -18.05 -19.34
C ALA A 383 18.82 -17.72 -20.72
N VAL A 384 20.13 -17.44 -20.80
CA VAL A 384 20.83 -17.25 -22.08
C VAL A 384 20.75 -18.53 -22.93
N ALA A 385 21.00 -19.69 -22.33
CA ALA A 385 20.81 -20.98 -23.01
C ALA A 385 19.35 -21.16 -23.44
N GLY A 386 18.39 -20.73 -22.62
CA GLY A 386 16.96 -20.73 -22.92
C GLY A 386 16.61 -19.92 -24.16
N ILE A 387 17.15 -18.72 -24.32
CA ILE A 387 16.97 -17.92 -25.56
C ILE A 387 17.39 -18.74 -26.79
N ALA A 388 18.52 -19.42 -26.76
CA ALA A 388 19.01 -20.25 -27.85
C ALA A 388 18.07 -21.45 -28.11
N VAL A 389 17.52 -22.07 -27.08
CA VAL A 389 16.53 -23.15 -27.17
C VAL A 389 15.24 -22.65 -27.84
N PHE A 390 14.69 -21.52 -27.35
CA PHE A 390 13.46 -20.92 -27.93
C PHE A 390 13.64 -20.52 -29.40
N ARG A 391 14.82 -19.96 -29.75
CA ARG A 391 15.15 -19.66 -31.15
C ARG A 391 15.14 -20.90 -32.04
N ARG A 392 15.78 -22.00 -31.59
CA ARG A 392 15.84 -23.27 -32.37
C ARG A 392 14.51 -23.97 -32.48
N MET A 393 13.63 -23.82 -31.50
CA MET A 393 12.34 -24.53 -31.43
C MET A 393 11.14 -23.68 -31.89
N GLY A 394 11.37 -22.48 -32.43
CA GLY A 394 10.31 -21.61 -32.94
C GLY A 394 9.46 -20.92 -31.89
N GLY A 395 9.98 -20.70 -30.70
CA GLY A 395 9.29 -20.04 -29.58
C GLY A 395 9.16 -18.52 -29.76
N GLN A 396 8.54 -18.08 -30.85
CA GLN A 396 8.43 -16.66 -31.23
C GLN A 396 7.83 -15.78 -30.11
N ALA A 397 6.77 -16.24 -29.47
CA ALA A 397 6.09 -15.49 -28.40
C ALA A 397 7.04 -15.21 -27.20
N ALA A 398 7.81 -16.21 -26.76
CA ALA A 398 8.77 -16.04 -25.67
C ALA A 398 9.92 -15.11 -26.08
N LEU A 399 10.37 -15.17 -27.33
CA LEU A 399 11.40 -14.27 -27.85
C LEU A 399 10.91 -12.83 -27.98
N LEU A 400 9.66 -12.59 -28.36
CA LEU A 400 9.03 -11.28 -28.35
C LEU A 400 8.92 -10.71 -26.92
N TYR A 401 8.51 -11.56 -25.96
CA TYR A 401 8.49 -11.19 -24.55
C TYR A 401 9.88 -10.84 -24.04
N ALA A 402 10.88 -11.64 -24.39
CA ALA A 402 12.29 -11.40 -24.01
C ALA A 402 12.81 -10.09 -24.62
N ALA A 403 12.59 -9.86 -25.91
CA ALA A 403 13.04 -8.65 -26.58
C ALA A 403 12.40 -7.39 -25.99
N GLY A 404 11.07 -7.39 -25.83
CA GLY A 404 10.34 -6.28 -25.21
C GLY A 404 10.74 -6.07 -23.74
N GLY A 405 10.83 -7.15 -22.98
CA GLY A 405 11.18 -7.10 -21.55
C GLY A 405 12.60 -6.54 -21.34
N ILE A 406 13.60 -7.06 -22.04
CA ILE A 406 14.99 -6.64 -21.87
C ILE A 406 15.21 -5.23 -22.41
N ILE A 407 14.87 -4.98 -23.68
CA ILE A 407 15.13 -3.68 -24.32
C ILE A 407 14.32 -2.58 -23.64
N GLY A 408 13.03 -2.86 -23.32
CA GLY A 408 12.18 -1.91 -22.65
C GLY A 408 12.67 -1.56 -21.24
N SER A 409 13.10 -2.55 -20.47
CA SER A 409 13.64 -2.30 -19.13
C SER A 409 14.97 -1.54 -19.18
N VAL A 410 15.86 -1.89 -20.13
CA VAL A 410 17.11 -1.12 -20.34
C VAL A 410 16.78 0.33 -20.70
N ALA A 411 15.83 0.57 -21.61
CA ALA A 411 15.43 1.94 -21.98
C ALA A 411 14.89 2.74 -20.80
N ILE A 412 14.18 2.09 -19.87
CA ILE A 412 13.66 2.75 -18.65
C ILE A 412 14.81 3.02 -17.67
N ILE A 413 15.67 2.04 -17.40
CA ILE A 413 16.79 2.17 -16.45
C ILE A 413 17.81 3.23 -16.90
N THR A 414 18.00 3.42 -18.20
CA THR A 414 18.92 4.45 -18.71
C THR A 414 18.37 5.88 -18.64
N GLN A 415 17.08 6.05 -18.41
CA GLN A 415 16.42 7.37 -18.40
C GLN A 415 15.64 7.65 -17.10
N GLY A 416 15.36 6.63 -16.30
CA GLY A 416 14.59 6.72 -15.06
C GLY A 416 15.44 7.04 -13.84
N GLY A 417 14.78 7.44 -12.74
CA GLY A 417 15.39 7.47 -11.43
C GLY A 417 15.26 6.11 -10.72
N PRO A 418 15.94 5.92 -9.58
CA PRO A 418 16.04 4.62 -8.88
C PRO A 418 14.70 3.93 -8.58
N TRP A 419 13.64 4.70 -8.31
CA TRP A 419 12.31 4.15 -8.06
C TRP A 419 11.67 3.57 -9.33
N LEU A 420 11.86 4.21 -10.48
CA LEU A 420 11.35 3.72 -11.76
C LEU A 420 12.14 2.50 -12.24
N ASP A 421 13.46 2.48 -12.00
CA ASP A 421 14.34 1.37 -12.27
C ASP A 421 13.92 0.12 -11.48
N ALA A 422 13.63 0.26 -10.20
CA ALA A 422 13.14 -0.82 -9.36
C ALA A 422 11.86 -1.47 -9.91
N LYS A 423 10.94 -0.65 -10.44
CA LYS A 423 9.70 -1.12 -11.08
C LYS A 423 9.97 -1.86 -12.39
N ALA A 424 10.92 -1.37 -13.17
CA ALA A 424 11.34 -2.03 -14.42
C ALA A 424 12.00 -3.40 -14.12
N LEU A 425 12.89 -3.47 -13.14
CA LEU A 425 13.51 -4.71 -12.69
C LEU A 425 12.48 -5.73 -12.17
N ALA A 426 11.50 -5.28 -11.39
CA ALA A 426 10.43 -6.14 -10.89
C ALA A 426 9.59 -6.73 -12.03
N THR A 427 9.20 -5.89 -13.01
CA THR A 427 8.42 -6.32 -14.17
C THR A 427 9.20 -7.30 -15.06
N LEU A 428 10.52 -7.14 -15.15
CA LEU A 428 11.41 -8.00 -15.95
C LEU A 428 11.67 -9.35 -15.26
N SER A 429 11.70 -9.40 -13.94
CA SER A 429 12.21 -10.52 -13.15
C SER A 429 11.58 -11.91 -13.41
N PRO A 430 10.32 -12.08 -13.86
CA PRO A 430 9.78 -13.37 -14.27
C PRO A 430 10.44 -13.96 -15.51
N LEU A 431 10.96 -13.13 -16.40
CA LEU A 431 11.48 -13.56 -17.69
C LEU A 431 12.74 -14.45 -17.58
N PRO A 432 13.81 -14.09 -16.84
CA PRO A 432 14.96 -14.96 -16.67
C PRO A 432 14.61 -16.31 -16.05
N ILE A 433 13.70 -16.33 -15.07
CA ILE A 433 13.24 -17.57 -14.45
C ILE A 433 12.50 -18.44 -15.47
N LEU A 434 11.58 -17.86 -16.26
CA LEU A 434 10.86 -18.56 -17.32
C LEU A 434 11.81 -19.24 -18.31
N LEU A 435 12.79 -18.48 -18.81
CA LEU A 435 13.75 -18.97 -19.81
C LEU A 435 14.65 -20.08 -19.24
N ALA A 436 15.17 -19.90 -18.02
CA ALA A 436 16.02 -20.87 -17.34
C ALA A 436 15.27 -22.18 -17.06
N MET A 437 14.07 -22.07 -16.47
CA MET A 437 13.23 -23.23 -16.13
C MET A 437 12.77 -23.99 -17.37
N ALA A 438 12.39 -23.28 -18.44
CA ALA A 438 11.99 -23.90 -19.70
C ALA A 438 13.17 -24.64 -20.36
N ALA A 439 14.37 -24.07 -20.33
CA ALA A 439 15.60 -24.75 -20.81
C ALA A 439 15.89 -26.02 -20.00
N GLY A 440 15.79 -25.95 -18.66
CA GLY A 440 15.92 -27.10 -17.78
C GLY A 440 14.91 -28.20 -18.07
N ALA A 441 13.61 -27.83 -18.20
CA ALA A 441 12.53 -28.76 -18.52
C ALA A 441 12.73 -29.44 -19.88
N GLN A 442 13.13 -28.68 -20.88
CA GLN A 442 13.44 -29.20 -22.22
C GLN A 442 14.65 -30.13 -22.21
N THR A 443 15.66 -29.83 -21.42
CA THR A 443 16.85 -30.69 -21.24
C THR A 443 16.47 -32.05 -20.65
N VAL A 444 15.54 -32.04 -19.64
CA VAL A 444 14.97 -33.29 -19.09
C VAL A 444 14.24 -34.10 -20.17
N GLU A 445 13.43 -33.43 -21.02
CA GLU A 445 12.68 -34.09 -22.11
C GLU A 445 13.57 -34.71 -23.18
N ARG A 446 14.77 -34.15 -23.36
CA ARG A 446 15.78 -34.70 -24.30
C ARG A 446 16.69 -35.79 -23.70
N GLY A 447 16.47 -36.19 -22.48
CA GLY A 447 17.24 -37.24 -21.81
C GLY A 447 18.40 -36.77 -20.92
N GLY A 448 18.68 -35.46 -20.89
CA GLY A 448 19.69 -34.86 -20.00
C GLY A 448 19.13 -34.67 -18.58
N ARG A 449 18.70 -35.77 -17.96
CA ARG A 449 17.92 -35.75 -16.69
C ARG A 449 18.65 -35.03 -15.57
N PHE A 450 19.93 -35.36 -15.33
CA PHE A 450 20.65 -34.75 -14.20
C PHE A 450 20.79 -33.23 -14.33
N ALA A 451 21.34 -32.77 -15.46
CA ALA A 451 21.56 -31.33 -15.67
C ALA A 451 20.23 -30.53 -15.71
N GLY A 452 19.21 -31.09 -16.38
CA GLY A 452 17.89 -30.44 -16.46
C GLY A 452 17.20 -30.32 -15.10
N TRP A 453 17.19 -31.39 -14.29
CA TRP A 453 16.66 -31.37 -12.94
C TRP A 453 17.49 -30.50 -12.00
N ALA A 454 18.82 -30.47 -12.13
CA ALA A 454 19.66 -29.57 -11.34
C ALA A 454 19.26 -28.11 -11.53
N VAL A 455 19.08 -27.67 -12.78
CA VAL A 455 18.60 -26.30 -13.08
C VAL A 455 17.22 -26.07 -12.47
N ILE A 456 16.25 -26.97 -12.69
CA ILE A 456 14.90 -26.85 -12.18
C ILE A 456 14.89 -26.72 -10.66
N VAL A 457 15.60 -27.61 -9.95
CA VAL A 457 15.61 -27.64 -8.49
C VAL A 457 16.30 -26.41 -7.92
N LEU A 458 17.49 -26.06 -8.43
CA LEU A 458 18.26 -24.94 -7.89
C LEU A 458 17.55 -23.60 -8.11
N VAL A 459 16.95 -23.39 -9.30
CA VAL A 459 16.17 -22.18 -9.56
C VAL A 459 14.93 -22.14 -8.67
N SER A 460 14.22 -23.26 -8.53
CA SER A 460 13.03 -23.33 -7.65
C SER A 460 13.37 -23.06 -6.19
N VAL A 461 14.45 -23.66 -5.68
CA VAL A 461 14.93 -23.41 -4.30
C VAL A 461 15.34 -21.94 -4.14
N GLY A 462 16.00 -21.34 -5.13
CA GLY A 462 16.37 -19.93 -5.11
C GLY A 462 15.14 -19.01 -5.02
N VAL A 463 14.15 -19.21 -5.88
CA VAL A 463 12.93 -18.41 -5.93
C VAL A 463 12.07 -18.61 -4.67
N LEU A 464 11.72 -19.86 -4.36
CA LEU A 464 10.85 -20.16 -3.22
C LEU A 464 11.53 -19.87 -1.88
N GLY A 465 12.85 -20.05 -1.78
CA GLY A 465 13.65 -19.66 -0.62
C GLY A 465 13.65 -18.14 -0.41
N SER A 466 13.80 -17.37 -1.50
CA SER A 466 13.67 -15.90 -1.44
C SER A 466 12.29 -15.46 -0.91
N ASN A 467 11.22 -16.09 -1.41
CA ASN A 467 9.86 -15.78 -1.02
C ASN A 467 9.56 -16.18 0.43
N ALA A 468 10.11 -17.32 0.88
CA ALA A 468 10.01 -17.75 2.27
C ALA A 468 10.67 -16.74 3.24
N LEU A 469 11.81 -16.16 2.84
CA LEU A 469 12.45 -15.09 3.60
C LEU A 469 11.61 -13.80 3.55
N ALA A 470 11.04 -13.46 2.39
CA ALA A 470 10.21 -12.27 2.25
C ALA A 470 8.95 -12.30 3.13
N TYR A 471 8.39 -13.48 3.42
CA TYR A 471 7.25 -13.60 4.34
C TYR A 471 7.56 -13.05 5.75
N ARG A 472 8.80 -13.14 6.22
CA ARG A 472 9.20 -12.63 7.53
C ARG A 472 9.10 -11.11 7.62
N GLU A 473 9.24 -10.40 6.49
CA GLU A 473 9.25 -8.94 6.41
C GLU A 473 7.92 -8.34 5.98
N VAL A 474 6.86 -9.14 5.85
CA VAL A 474 5.52 -8.65 5.51
C VAL A 474 4.94 -7.86 6.69
N SER A 475 4.58 -6.60 6.45
CA SER A 475 3.89 -5.74 7.40
C SER A 475 2.40 -5.75 7.12
N LEU A 476 1.60 -6.26 8.05
CA LEU A 476 0.15 -6.28 7.93
C LEU A 476 -0.48 -5.01 8.53
N ALA A 477 -1.46 -4.45 7.86
CA ALA A 477 -2.19 -3.30 8.35
C ALA A 477 -3.11 -3.67 9.53
N PRO A 478 -3.19 -2.85 10.58
CA PRO A 478 -4.08 -3.09 11.71
C PRO A 478 -5.53 -2.74 11.34
N ARG A 479 -6.25 -3.73 10.84
CA ARG A 479 -7.59 -3.61 10.29
C ARG A 479 -8.57 -2.94 11.25
N ASP A 480 -8.62 -3.41 12.48
CA ASP A 480 -9.50 -2.91 13.54
C ASP A 480 -9.34 -1.40 13.78
N ARG A 481 -8.09 -0.91 13.69
CA ARG A 481 -7.77 0.51 13.82
C ARG A 481 -8.25 1.33 12.61
N PHE A 482 -8.17 0.77 11.42
CA PHE A 482 -8.65 1.44 10.21
C PHE A 482 -10.18 1.42 10.09
N GLU A 483 -10.84 0.37 10.55
CA GLU A 483 -12.30 0.33 10.67
C GLU A 483 -12.82 1.40 11.66
N GLU A 484 -12.08 1.65 12.74
CA GLU A 484 -12.41 2.74 13.65
C GLU A 484 -12.27 4.12 12.99
N LEU A 485 -11.24 4.32 12.16
CA LEU A 485 -11.09 5.56 11.37
C LEU A 485 -12.21 5.73 10.35
N ALA A 486 -12.59 4.67 9.64
CA ALA A 486 -13.74 4.70 8.72
C ALA A 486 -15.03 5.11 9.44
N ARG A 487 -15.28 4.54 10.61
CA ARG A 487 -16.42 4.92 11.46
C ARG A 487 -16.37 6.39 11.88
N ILE A 488 -15.20 6.92 12.24
CA ILE A 488 -15.03 8.35 12.53
C ILE A 488 -15.37 9.19 11.29
N GLY A 489 -14.88 8.80 10.12
CA GLY A 489 -15.19 9.46 8.85
C GLY A 489 -16.68 9.53 8.55
N GLU A 490 -17.44 8.49 8.89
CA GLU A 490 -18.88 8.44 8.74
C GLU A 490 -19.62 9.30 9.78
N LEU A 491 -19.27 9.13 11.05
CA LEU A 491 -19.94 9.86 12.16
C LEU A 491 -19.76 11.39 12.07
N PHE A 492 -18.64 11.85 11.53
CA PHE A 492 -18.29 13.26 11.41
C PHE A 492 -18.27 13.77 9.97
N ALA A 493 -18.90 13.04 9.04
CA ALA A 493 -18.96 13.43 7.63
C ALA A 493 -19.39 14.89 7.47
N GLY A 494 -18.67 15.66 6.65
CA GLY A 494 -18.97 17.07 6.38
C GLY A 494 -18.74 18.05 7.55
N GLN A 495 -18.33 17.60 8.74
CA GLN A 495 -18.11 18.47 9.90
C GLN A 495 -16.69 19.10 9.95
N GLY A 496 -15.87 18.87 8.95
CA GLY A 496 -14.51 19.41 8.87
C GLY A 496 -14.44 20.96 8.85
N PRO A 497 -13.23 21.54 8.76
CA PRO A 497 -11.94 20.85 8.62
C PRO A 497 -11.47 20.17 9.91
N ALA A 498 -10.81 19.04 9.75
CA ALA A 498 -10.23 18.25 10.82
C ALA A 498 -8.70 18.19 10.71
N LEU A 499 -8.02 18.01 11.84
CA LEU A 499 -6.59 17.72 11.89
C LEU A 499 -6.36 16.37 12.56
N MET A 500 -5.67 15.47 11.87
CA MET A 500 -5.08 14.29 12.46
C MET A 500 -3.61 14.54 12.75
N THR A 501 -3.23 14.51 14.02
CA THR A 501 -1.88 14.87 14.46
C THR A 501 -0.84 13.78 14.19
N ARG A 502 -1.27 12.55 13.92
CA ARG A 502 -0.40 11.44 13.52
C ARG A 502 -0.35 11.34 12.01
N ALA A 503 0.86 11.21 11.48
CA ALA A 503 1.06 11.02 10.05
C ALA A 503 0.66 9.59 9.66
N GLU A 504 -0.52 9.45 9.06
CA GLU A 504 -1.08 8.16 8.62
C GLU A 504 -1.76 8.35 7.25
N PRO A 505 -1.08 7.95 6.15
CA PRO A 505 -1.60 8.16 4.80
C PRO A 505 -2.92 7.47 4.53
N TYR A 506 -3.11 6.26 5.08
CA TYR A 506 -4.35 5.52 4.91
C TYR A 506 -5.54 6.21 5.58
N ALA A 507 -5.30 6.94 6.68
CA ALA A 507 -6.36 7.68 7.36
C ALA A 507 -6.91 8.81 6.49
N ASN A 508 -6.06 9.77 6.11
CA ASN A 508 -6.53 10.99 5.46
C ASN A 508 -6.85 10.81 3.97
N ARG A 509 -6.17 9.88 3.27
CA ARG A 509 -6.46 9.64 1.86
C ARG A 509 -7.66 8.75 1.65
N TYR A 510 -7.93 7.82 2.57
CA TYR A 510 -8.96 6.81 2.33
C TYR A 510 -9.97 6.67 3.47
N PHE A 511 -9.59 6.21 4.67
CA PHE A 511 -10.56 5.85 5.70
C PHE A 511 -11.33 7.05 6.27
N LEU A 512 -10.77 8.27 6.26
CA LEU A 512 -11.46 9.51 6.63
C LEU A 512 -11.96 10.31 5.40
N ARG A 513 -12.15 9.67 4.26
CA ARG A 513 -12.49 10.32 2.97
C ARG A 513 -13.75 11.20 2.98
N ARG A 514 -14.67 10.94 3.92
CA ARG A 514 -15.89 11.75 4.10
C ARG A 514 -15.68 12.98 5.01
N LEU A 515 -14.48 13.13 5.55
CA LEU A 515 -14.09 14.22 6.43
C LEU A 515 -12.88 14.94 5.84
N ALA A 516 -12.96 16.25 5.64
CA ALA A 516 -11.81 17.02 5.18
C ALA A 516 -10.73 17.04 6.28
N VAL A 517 -9.67 16.24 6.11
CA VAL A 517 -8.62 16.02 7.11
C VAL A 517 -7.28 16.46 6.58
N ASP A 518 -6.63 17.39 7.31
CA ASP A 518 -5.21 17.68 7.11
C ASP A 518 -4.34 16.73 7.95
N ASN A 519 -3.23 16.30 7.35
CA ASN A 519 -2.30 15.37 7.96
C ASN A 519 -0.88 15.59 7.45
N ALA A 520 0.13 15.42 8.30
CA ALA A 520 1.53 15.56 7.92
C ALA A 520 2.05 14.46 6.96
N ALA A 521 1.23 13.46 6.62
CA ALA A 521 1.55 12.47 5.59
C ALA A 521 1.38 13.00 4.16
N GLU A 522 0.70 14.13 3.96
CA GLU A 522 0.49 14.72 2.65
C GLU A 522 1.80 15.22 2.02
N LEU A 523 1.88 15.12 0.70
CA LEU A 523 3.04 15.58 -0.07
C LEU A 523 3.12 17.12 -0.07
N ARG A 524 1.95 17.76 -0.18
CA ARG A 524 1.75 19.22 -0.05
C ARG A 524 0.65 19.42 0.97
N PHE A 525 0.82 20.38 1.85
CA PHE A 525 -0.20 20.70 2.84
C PHE A 525 -1.26 21.57 2.18
N HIS A 526 -2.49 21.16 2.32
CA HIS A 526 -3.63 22.02 1.95
C HIS A 526 -3.63 23.30 2.79
N HIS A 527 -3.39 23.13 4.10
CA HIS A 527 -3.11 24.21 5.04
C HIS A 527 -1.79 23.95 5.77
N PRO A 528 -0.85 24.91 5.81
CA PRO A 528 0.41 24.72 6.51
C PRO A 528 0.21 24.40 7.99
N ILE A 529 0.72 23.26 8.43
CA ILE A 529 0.72 22.86 9.85
C ILE A 529 1.91 23.55 10.52
N LYS A 530 1.68 24.76 11.06
CA LYS A 530 2.72 25.55 11.76
C LYS A 530 2.88 25.05 13.20
N LEU A 531 4.14 24.87 13.57
CA LEU A 531 4.54 24.58 14.94
C LEU A 531 4.72 25.86 15.75
N ARG A 532 4.76 25.77 17.07
CA ARG A 532 5.07 26.90 17.98
C ARG A 532 6.45 27.49 17.73
N SER A 533 7.40 26.67 17.26
CA SER A 533 8.73 27.13 16.85
C SER A 533 8.74 28.02 15.60
N GLY A 534 7.59 28.27 14.98
CA GLY A 534 7.48 28.97 13.70
C GLY A 534 7.74 28.10 12.47
N ARG A 535 8.31 26.92 12.64
CA ARG A 535 8.59 25.96 11.56
C ARG A 535 7.28 25.25 11.11
N LEU A 536 7.28 24.72 9.89
CA LEU A 536 6.25 23.80 9.43
C LEU A 536 6.54 22.37 9.91
N ALA A 537 5.50 21.61 10.14
CA ALA A 537 5.65 20.16 10.32
C ALA A 537 6.21 19.55 9.03
N GLY A 538 7.22 18.70 9.17
CA GLY A 538 7.82 17.98 8.04
C GLY A 538 6.89 16.86 7.51
N LYS A 539 7.13 16.42 6.27
CA LYS A 539 6.46 15.25 5.70
C LYS A 539 6.66 14.03 6.62
N PHE A 540 5.57 13.32 6.91
CA PHE A 540 5.53 12.20 7.86
C PHE A 540 5.94 12.52 9.29
N GLN A 541 5.96 13.77 9.67
CA GLN A 541 6.19 14.18 11.04
C GLN A 541 4.89 14.13 11.84
N SER A 542 4.71 13.09 12.66
CA SER A 542 3.70 13.11 13.71
C SER A 542 4.00 14.20 14.72
N VAL A 543 3.00 14.96 15.09
CA VAL A 543 3.10 16.09 16.04
C VAL A 543 2.17 15.89 17.23
N ASP A 544 2.50 16.50 18.36
CA ASP A 544 1.58 16.62 19.48
C ASP A 544 0.82 17.95 19.42
N VAL A 545 -0.37 18.01 19.99
CA VAL A 545 -1.21 19.23 20.00
C VAL A 545 -0.46 20.41 20.64
N ASP A 546 0.37 20.15 21.63
CA ASP A 546 1.16 21.17 22.31
C ASP A 546 2.29 21.76 21.47
N GLN A 547 2.72 21.05 20.43
CA GLN A 547 3.71 21.55 19.48
C GLN A 547 3.11 22.48 18.42
N LEU A 548 1.79 22.48 18.25
CA LEU A 548 1.09 23.27 17.24
C LEU A 548 0.97 24.74 17.66
N SER A 549 1.09 25.64 16.68
CA SER A 549 0.80 27.05 16.93
C SER A 549 -0.70 27.25 17.22
N PRO A 550 -1.09 28.22 18.06
CA PRO A 550 -2.49 28.52 18.32
C PRO A 550 -3.29 28.81 17.05
N SER A 551 -2.68 29.50 16.07
CA SER A 551 -3.30 29.79 14.79
C SER A 551 -3.58 28.54 13.94
N THR A 552 -2.70 27.53 14.03
CA THR A 552 -2.94 26.23 13.39
C THR A 552 -4.10 25.52 14.04
N VAL A 553 -4.11 25.39 15.37
CA VAL A 553 -5.19 24.72 16.10
C VAL A 553 -6.54 25.40 15.84
N ALA A 554 -6.57 26.76 15.87
CA ALA A 554 -7.78 27.53 15.65
C ALA A 554 -8.45 27.35 14.27
N ARG A 555 -7.74 26.82 13.30
CA ARG A 555 -8.26 26.56 11.95
C ARG A 555 -9.22 25.38 11.94
N TYR A 556 -8.97 24.37 12.76
CA TYR A 556 -9.68 23.10 12.70
C TYR A 556 -10.90 23.08 13.62
N ARG A 557 -11.99 22.52 13.13
CA ARG A 557 -13.20 22.25 13.93
C ARG A 557 -13.07 20.97 14.75
N LEU A 558 -12.34 20.00 14.21
CA LEU A 558 -12.14 18.69 14.81
C LEU A 558 -10.64 18.39 14.94
N LEU A 559 -10.27 17.67 15.99
CA LEU A 559 -8.98 17.05 16.16
C LEU A 559 -9.19 15.54 16.31
N VAL A 560 -8.56 14.75 15.47
CA VAL A 560 -8.54 13.27 15.54
C VAL A 560 -7.22 12.85 16.16
N LEU A 561 -7.26 12.42 17.42
CA LEU A 561 -6.07 12.14 18.20
C LEU A 561 -5.98 10.66 18.54
N ARG A 562 -4.85 10.04 18.21
CA ARG A 562 -4.57 8.66 18.60
C ARG A 562 -4.28 8.60 20.10
N HIS A 563 -4.82 7.60 20.78
CA HIS A 563 -4.51 7.33 22.18
C HIS A 563 -3.01 7.09 22.38
N SER A 564 -2.45 7.78 23.32
CA SER A 564 -1.04 7.65 23.73
C SER A 564 -0.89 8.00 25.21
N PRO A 565 -0.02 7.32 25.97
CA PRO A 565 0.24 7.66 27.36
C PRO A 565 0.91 9.02 27.52
N VAL A 566 1.49 9.55 26.45
CA VAL A 566 2.26 10.81 26.42
C VAL A 566 1.61 11.89 25.55
N ALA A 567 0.37 11.71 25.15
CA ALA A 567 -0.35 12.71 24.37
C ALA A 567 -0.86 13.84 25.26
N SER A 568 -0.66 15.06 24.81
CA SER A 568 -1.19 16.25 25.45
C SER A 568 -2.69 16.40 25.20
N ARG A 569 -3.38 17.01 26.16
CA ARG A 569 -4.79 17.34 26.02
C ARG A 569 -4.97 18.54 25.07
N PRO A 570 -5.97 18.55 24.18
CA PRO A 570 -6.35 19.73 23.42
C PRO A 570 -6.67 20.95 24.31
N PRO A 571 -6.62 22.18 23.75
CA PRO A 571 -7.02 23.40 24.43
C PRO A 571 -8.41 23.32 25.07
N SER A 572 -8.67 24.17 26.11
CA SER A 572 -9.97 24.22 26.80
C SER A 572 -11.15 24.51 25.87
N SER A 573 -10.88 25.10 24.70
CA SER A 573 -11.87 25.35 23.65
C SER A 573 -12.30 24.11 22.88
N TYR A 574 -11.79 22.93 23.19
CA TYR A 574 -12.21 21.67 22.61
C TYR A 574 -12.82 20.75 23.67
N ALA A 575 -13.97 20.17 23.33
CA ALA A 575 -14.62 19.13 24.11
C ALA A 575 -14.49 17.78 23.42
N LEU A 576 -14.39 16.72 24.22
CA LEU A 576 -14.39 15.35 23.70
C LEU A 576 -15.79 15.05 23.12
N ALA A 577 -15.84 14.84 21.80
CA ALA A 577 -17.07 14.53 21.07
C ALA A 577 -17.31 13.03 20.92
N TRP A 578 -16.21 12.25 20.81
CA TRP A 578 -16.29 10.80 20.68
C TRP A 578 -15.01 10.13 21.15
N ARG A 579 -15.13 8.93 21.70
CA ARG A 579 -14.02 8.10 22.14
C ARG A 579 -14.16 6.68 21.63
N GLY A 580 -13.16 6.21 20.89
CA GLY A 580 -13.01 4.84 20.45
C GLY A 580 -12.00 4.05 21.27
N ARG A 581 -11.54 2.93 20.69
CA ARG A 581 -10.49 2.10 21.26
C ARG A 581 -9.10 2.69 21.03
N TRP A 582 -8.87 3.33 19.87
CA TRP A 582 -7.58 3.88 19.45
C TRP A 582 -7.56 5.38 19.28
N TYR A 583 -8.71 6.02 19.03
CA TYR A 583 -8.79 7.44 18.72
C TYR A 583 -9.82 8.15 19.59
N ASP A 584 -9.52 9.42 19.87
CA ASP A 584 -10.46 10.42 20.40
C ASP A 584 -10.75 11.46 19.31
N VAL A 585 -12.02 11.85 19.15
CA VAL A 585 -12.41 13.00 18.34
C VAL A 585 -12.81 14.14 19.27
N TRP A 586 -12.09 15.25 19.14
CA TRP A 586 -12.34 16.47 19.90
C TRP A 586 -12.96 17.52 19.00
N LYS A 587 -14.06 18.14 19.44
CA LYS A 587 -14.79 19.16 18.70
C LYS A 587 -14.59 20.52 19.34
N ARG A 588 -14.30 21.53 18.54
CA ARG A 588 -14.13 22.89 19.00
C ARG A 588 -15.47 23.47 19.44
N THR A 589 -15.52 23.99 20.67
CA THR A 589 -16.70 24.58 21.30
C THR A 589 -16.55 26.09 21.55
N GLY A 590 -15.32 26.62 21.39
CA GLY A 590 -15.03 28.02 21.66
C GLY A 590 -13.84 28.55 20.89
N THR A 591 -13.44 29.79 21.24
CA THR A 591 -12.26 30.44 20.66
C THR A 591 -10.99 29.86 21.25
N VAL A 592 -10.03 29.51 20.42
CA VAL A 592 -8.72 29.00 20.84
C VAL A 592 -7.90 30.13 21.48
N ALA A 593 -7.39 29.89 22.66
CA ALA A 593 -6.53 30.83 23.36
C ALA A 593 -5.26 31.13 22.54
N ARG A 594 -4.93 32.41 22.40
CA ARG A 594 -3.70 32.84 21.73
C ARG A 594 -2.47 32.64 22.61
N ASP A 595 -2.61 32.91 23.91
CA ASP A 595 -1.53 32.73 24.87
C ASP A 595 -1.76 31.45 25.69
N ARG A 596 -0.85 30.51 25.48
CA ARG A 596 -0.86 29.19 26.10
C ARG A 596 0.57 28.74 26.33
N LEU A 597 0.86 28.28 27.54
CA LEU A 597 2.12 27.58 27.87
C LEU A 597 1.83 26.08 27.94
N ALA A 598 2.64 25.32 27.26
CA ALA A 598 2.60 23.86 27.25
C ALA A 598 3.83 23.31 27.98
N PHE A 599 3.63 22.30 28.81
CA PHE A 599 4.67 21.73 29.67
C PHE A 599 5.04 20.28 29.27
N GLY A 600 4.36 19.73 28.29
CA GLY A 600 4.61 18.38 27.81
C GLY A 600 5.93 18.23 27.05
N SER A 601 6.48 17.02 27.08
CA SER A 601 7.64 16.58 26.30
C SER A 601 7.30 15.38 25.42
N ARG A 602 8.28 14.90 24.65
CA ARG A 602 8.10 13.71 23.77
C ARG A 602 7.84 12.40 24.54
N LEU A 603 8.26 12.31 25.77
CA LEU A 603 8.14 11.11 26.61
C LEU A 603 7.20 11.34 27.80
N ASP A 604 6.63 12.52 27.88
CA ASP A 604 5.82 12.94 29.00
C ASP A 604 4.83 14.01 28.56
N SER A 605 3.57 13.89 29.00
CA SER A 605 2.50 14.82 28.68
C SER A 605 2.44 16.05 29.59
N GLY A 606 3.33 16.19 30.55
CA GLY A 606 3.29 17.34 31.44
C GLY A 606 4.52 17.48 32.35
N ALA A 607 4.61 18.60 33.04
CA ALA A 607 5.67 18.87 34.00
C ALA A 607 5.13 19.68 35.20
N ALA A 608 5.87 19.77 36.26
CA ALA A 608 5.60 20.71 37.35
C ALA A 608 6.27 22.06 37.01
N PRO A 609 5.54 23.06 36.48
CA PRO A 609 6.10 24.35 36.15
C PRO A 609 6.55 25.09 37.41
N SER A 610 7.56 25.98 37.29
CA SER A 610 7.95 26.81 38.38
C SER A 610 6.85 27.80 38.79
N CYS A 611 6.65 28.03 40.08
CA CYS A 611 5.68 29.04 40.54
C CYS A 611 5.96 30.44 39.98
N ALA A 612 7.23 30.77 39.72
CA ALA A 612 7.60 32.05 39.11
C ALA A 612 7.07 32.17 37.66
N GLU A 613 7.14 31.07 36.88
CA GLU A 613 6.61 31.00 35.50
C GLU A 613 5.09 31.15 35.48
N LEU A 614 4.38 30.42 36.34
CA LEU A 614 2.93 30.51 36.49
C LEU A 614 2.47 31.92 36.87
N ARG A 615 3.12 32.53 37.88
CA ARG A 615 2.83 33.90 38.30
C ARG A 615 3.12 34.92 37.21
N ARG A 616 4.21 34.75 36.46
CA ARG A 616 4.55 35.60 35.30
C ARG A 616 3.48 35.50 34.23
N PHE A 617 2.99 34.31 33.91
CA PHE A 617 1.89 34.11 32.98
C PHE A 617 0.62 34.79 33.48
N ALA A 618 0.24 34.59 34.73
CA ALA A 618 -0.96 35.17 35.31
C ALA A 618 -0.93 36.71 35.37
N ARG A 619 0.23 37.32 35.66
CA ARG A 619 0.39 38.80 35.65
C ARG A 619 0.11 39.40 34.27
N ARG A 620 0.45 38.69 33.17
CA ARG A 620 0.11 39.14 31.78
C ARG A 620 -1.38 39.10 31.48
N HIS A 621 -2.15 38.38 32.30
CA HIS A 621 -3.58 38.18 32.15
C HIS A 621 -4.38 38.58 33.40
N GLU A 622 -3.88 39.62 34.10
CA GLU A 622 -4.49 40.13 35.33
C GLU A 622 -5.96 40.50 35.11
N GLY A 623 -6.85 40.08 35.99
CA GLY A 623 -8.30 40.27 35.87
C GLY A 623 -9.00 39.22 34.95
N GLY A 624 -8.24 38.40 34.23
CA GLY A 624 -8.76 37.37 33.36
C GLY A 624 -8.97 35.99 34.02
N LYS A 625 -9.58 35.09 33.27
CA LYS A 625 -9.68 33.66 33.63
C LYS A 625 -8.60 32.85 32.94
N LEU A 626 -8.03 31.92 33.68
CA LEU A 626 -7.08 30.93 33.17
C LEU A 626 -7.78 29.57 33.10
N ALA A 627 -7.39 28.76 32.16
CA ALA A 627 -7.71 27.34 32.09
C ALA A 627 -6.44 26.53 32.15
N THR A 628 -6.47 25.40 32.81
CA THR A 628 -5.35 24.48 32.91
C THR A 628 -5.83 23.04 32.83
N ALA A 629 -5.01 22.16 32.29
CA ALA A 629 -5.17 20.72 32.36
C ALA A 629 -4.07 20.11 33.23
N GLU A 630 -4.48 19.32 34.23
CA GLU A 630 -3.52 18.49 34.94
C GLU A 630 -3.04 17.37 34.04
N ALA A 631 -1.74 17.13 34.01
CA ALA A 631 -1.18 16.00 33.33
C ALA A 631 -1.34 14.73 34.15
N PRO A 632 -1.68 13.60 33.56
CA PRO A 632 -1.49 12.32 34.24
C PRO A 632 -0.01 12.18 34.60
N ASP A 633 0.27 11.42 35.63
CA ASP A 633 1.64 11.10 36.05
C ASP A 633 2.06 9.73 35.47
N PRO A 634 2.53 9.67 34.21
CA PRO A 634 2.96 8.43 33.62
C PRO A 634 4.33 8.06 34.16
N VAL A 635 4.50 6.81 34.50
CA VAL A 635 5.82 6.26 34.84
C VAL A 635 6.38 5.56 33.62
N VAL A 636 7.58 5.95 33.18
CA VAL A 636 8.20 5.43 31.95
C VAL A 636 9.38 4.53 32.31
N ALA A 637 9.34 3.28 31.87
CA ALA A 637 10.43 2.32 32.02
C ALA A 637 11.20 2.24 30.68
N MET A 638 12.46 2.67 30.73
CA MET A 638 13.35 2.71 29.57
C MET A 638 14.04 1.34 29.37
N LEU A 639 14.14 0.92 28.13
CA LEU A 639 14.94 -0.24 27.71
C LEU A 639 16.28 0.26 27.17
N SER A 640 17.31 0.16 27.97
CA SER A 640 18.65 0.65 27.61
C SER A 640 19.73 -0.35 28.02
N LYS A 641 20.92 -0.27 27.44
CA LYS A 641 22.06 -1.01 27.97
C LYS A 641 22.31 -0.63 29.43
N PRO A 642 22.68 -1.55 30.32
CA PRO A 642 23.09 -2.94 30.08
C PRO A 642 21.93 -3.97 30.11
N LEU A 643 20.67 -3.56 30.19
CA LEU A 643 19.51 -4.46 30.37
C LEU A 643 19.21 -5.32 29.13
N LEU A 644 19.69 -4.92 27.96
CA LEU A 644 19.36 -5.61 26.71
C LEU A 644 20.13 -6.92 26.56
N PRO A 645 19.47 -8.01 26.09
CA PRO A 645 20.15 -9.25 25.76
C PRO A 645 21.23 -9.06 24.67
N ASP A 646 22.14 -10.02 24.59
CA ASP A 646 23.16 -10.02 23.54
C ASP A 646 22.54 -10.01 22.15
N GLY A 647 23.09 -9.16 21.26
CA GLY A 647 22.57 -8.93 19.93
C GLY A 647 21.52 -7.83 19.86
N TRP A 648 20.76 -7.56 20.93
CA TRP A 648 19.81 -6.46 20.92
C TRP A 648 20.51 -5.10 21.01
N ARG A 649 20.01 -4.12 20.28
CA ARG A 649 20.57 -2.76 20.24
C ARG A 649 19.58 -1.73 20.78
N SER A 650 20.10 -0.69 21.44
CA SER A 650 19.30 0.49 21.78
C SER A 650 19.02 1.32 20.53
N SER A 651 17.79 1.81 20.39
CA SER A 651 17.43 2.69 19.30
C SER A 651 18.02 4.11 19.49
N LYS A 652 18.73 4.60 18.48
CA LYS A 652 19.17 6.01 18.42
C LYS A 652 18.02 6.98 18.12
N ARG A 653 16.96 6.50 17.44
CA ARG A 653 15.81 7.32 17.02
C ARG A 653 14.73 7.45 18.08
N LEU A 654 14.58 6.45 18.92
CA LEU A 654 13.59 6.40 20.00
C LEU A 654 14.30 6.03 21.32
N PRO A 655 14.64 7.00 22.17
CA PRO A 655 15.29 6.73 23.45
C PRO A 655 14.46 5.75 24.29
N GLY A 656 15.13 4.78 24.91
CA GLY A 656 14.49 3.77 25.73
C GLY A 656 13.78 2.66 24.96
N ALA A 657 13.96 2.58 23.64
CA ALA A 657 13.46 1.48 22.82
C ALA A 657 14.59 0.52 22.42
N ALA A 658 14.22 -0.74 22.31
CA ALA A 658 15.08 -1.84 21.88
C ALA A 658 14.82 -2.22 20.41
N LEU A 659 15.89 -2.60 19.72
CA LEU A 659 15.89 -3.20 18.39
C LEU A 659 16.35 -4.65 18.57
N PRO A 660 15.46 -5.64 18.57
CA PRO A 660 15.84 -7.05 18.65
C PRO A 660 16.46 -7.48 17.33
N ASP A 661 17.44 -8.37 17.37
CA ASP A 661 17.96 -9.07 16.18
C ASP A 661 17.64 -10.57 16.20
N ARG A 662 17.11 -11.06 17.33
CA ARG A 662 16.71 -12.45 17.58
C ARG A 662 15.69 -12.53 18.71
N PRO A 663 14.99 -13.64 18.85
CA PRO A 663 14.14 -13.90 20.02
C PRO A 663 14.90 -13.74 21.32
N GLY A 664 14.24 -13.23 22.35
CA GLY A 664 14.88 -12.98 23.63
C GLY A 664 13.94 -12.34 24.65
N ALA A 665 14.46 -12.08 25.84
CA ALA A 665 13.70 -11.43 26.89
C ALA A 665 14.57 -10.36 27.57
N VAL A 666 13.94 -9.22 27.88
CA VAL A 666 14.53 -8.14 28.66
C VAL A 666 13.73 -7.93 29.93
N GLN A 667 14.43 -7.68 31.04
CA GLN A 667 13.81 -7.32 32.31
C GLN A 667 14.19 -5.90 32.69
N THR A 668 13.22 -5.15 33.18
CA THR A 668 13.40 -3.80 33.75
C THR A 668 12.58 -3.68 35.01
N SER A 669 12.71 -2.59 35.72
CA SER A 669 11.87 -2.30 36.88
C SER A 669 11.18 -0.96 36.74
N VAL A 670 10.01 -0.85 37.31
CA VAL A 670 9.23 0.40 37.42
C VAL A 670 8.81 0.59 38.85
N GLU A 671 8.86 1.85 39.32
CA GLU A 671 8.37 2.20 40.63
C GLU A 671 7.10 3.02 40.51
N LEU A 672 6.00 2.46 40.98
CA LEU A 672 4.69 3.10 40.93
C LEU A 672 4.44 3.90 42.21
N PRO A 673 4.15 5.20 42.11
CA PRO A 673 4.03 6.08 43.30
C PRO A 673 2.78 5.78 44.16
N ARG A 674 1.83 5.05 43.61
CA ARG A 674 0.55 4.69 44.28
C ARG A 674 -0.01 3.39 43.73
N GLY A 675 -0.75 2.69 44.56
CA GLY A 675 -1.58 1.56 44.15
C GLY A 675 -2.80 2.01 43.35
N GLY A 676 -3.32 1.14 42.50
CA GLY A 676 -4.54 1.42 41.73
C GLY A 676 -4.55 0.73 40.37
N ARG A 677 -5.48 1.16 39.51
CA ARG A 677 -5.57 0.64 38.13
C ARG A 677 -4.63 1.43 37.22
N TRP A 678 -3.74 0.72 36.56
CA TRP A 678 -2.77 1.26 35.62
C TRP A 678 -2.95 0.67 34.23
N THR A 679 -2.92 1.52 33.21
CA THR A 679 -2.86 1.07 31.82
C THR A 679 -1.41 1.01 31.39
N VAL A 680 -0.98 -0.16 30.93
CA VAL A 680 0.36 -0.43 30.43
C VAL A 680 0.40 -0.24 28.92
N TRP A 681 1.42 0.44 28.44
CA TRP A 681 1.64 0.74 27.03
C TRP A 681 3.05 0.37 26.62
N VAL A 682 3.21 -0.07 25.37
CA VAL A 682 4.52 -0.27 24.74
C VAL A 682 4.67 0.66 23.54
N GLY A 683 5.78 1.39 23.50
CA GLY A 683 6.10 2.27 22.38
C GLY A 683 6.65 1.49 21.19
N GLY A 684 6.55 2.08 19.98
CA GLY A 684 7.08 1.54 18.75
C GLY A 684 6.21 0.50 18.07
N GLY A 685 6.79 -0.22 17.12
CA GLY A 685 6.12 -1.23 16.29
C GLY A 685 6.58 -2.64 16.65
N VAL A 686 5.64 -3.53 16.87
CA VAL A 686 5.88 -4.94 17.16
C VAL A 686 5.64 -5.75 15.89
N ALA A 687 6.71 -6.16 15.22
CA ALA A 687 6.60 -6.96 14.00
C ALA A 687 6.28 -8.44 14.29
N GLY A 688 6.81 -9.01 15.37
CA GLY A 688 6.51 -10.37 15.84
C GLY A 688 5.53 -10.37 17.01
N ARG A 689 5.77 -11.26 17.96
CA ARG A 689 4.98 -11.40 19.18
C ARG A 689 5.72 -10.84 20.39
N LEU A 690 5.09 -9.92 21.09
CA LEU A 690 5.63 -9.32 22.31
C LEU A 690 4.76 -9.67 23.50
N ARG A 691 5.29 -10.47 24.42
CA ARG A 691 4.61 -10.83 25.68
C ARG A 691 5.11 -9.92 26.80
N VAL A 692 4.20 -9.24 27.45
CA VAL A 692 4.51 -8.32 28.57
C VAL A 692 4.01 -8.93 29.88
N ALA A 693 4.90 -9.06 30.84
CA ALA A 693 4.58 -9.58 32.18
C ALA A 693 5.03 -8.57 33.26
N VAL A 694 4.27 -8.48 34.34
CA VAL A 694 4.59 -7.72 35.56
C VAL A 694 4.58 -8.67 36.72
N ASP A 695 5.65 -8.68 37.50
CA ASP A 695 5.86 -9.57 38.68
C ASP A 695 5.61 -11.05 38.38
N GLY A 696 6.02 -11.48 37.19
CA GLY A 696 5.85 -12.85 36.72
C GLY A 696 4.47 -13.17 36.11
N HIS A 697 3.48 -12.31 36.25
CA HIS A 697 2.15 -12.49 35.66
C HIS A 697 2.09 -11.86 34.28
N VAL A 698 1.74 -12.67 33.25
CA VAL A 698 1.55 -12.17 31.88
C VAL A 698 0.33 -11.26 31.84
N LEU A 699 0.54 -10.02 31.49
CA LEU A 699 -0.56 -9.05 31.32
C LEU A 699 -1.29 -9.29 30.00
N ASP A 700 -0.54 -9.33 28.90
CA ASP A 700 -1.08 -9.53 27.57
C ASP A 700 0.03 -9.84 26.57
N THR A 701 -0.38 -10.20 25.35
CA THR A 701 0.48 -10.39 24.19
C THR A 701 0.10 -9.40 23.12
N VAL A 702 1.09 -8.65 22.63
CA VAL A 702 0.95 -7.75 21.49
C VAL A 702 1.49 -8.46 20.26
N ASP A 703 0.59 -8.79 19.35
CA ASP A 703 0.89 -9.57 18.16
C ASP A 703 0.81 -8.68 16.91
N ARG A 704 1.86 -8.70 16.09
CA ARG A 704 1.90 -8.08 14.74
C ARG A 704 1.32 -6.64 14.69
N ARG A 705 1.58 -5.84 15.70
CA ARG A 705 1.13 -4.44 15.75
C ARG A 705 2.22 -3.52 15.22
N VAL A 706 2.29 -3.40 13.90
CA VAL A 706 3.22 -2.49 13.26
C VAL A 706 2.74 -1.06 13.46
N ASN A 707 3.60 -0.24 14.03
CA ASN A 707 3.37 1.18 14.29
C ASN A 707 4.55 2.00 13.76
N ARG A 708 4.31 3.28 13.49
CA ARG A 708 5.38 4.25 13.26
C ARG A 708 6.14 4.49 14.57
N ALA A 709 7.41 4.85 14.47
CA ALA A 709 8.21 5.21 15.63
C ALA A 709 7.51 6.32 16.46
N ARG A 710 7.57 6.22 17.78
CA ARG A 710 6.93 7.11 18.76
C ARG A 710 5.41 6.98 18.89
N GLU A 711 4.83 5.97 18.32
CA GLU A 711 3.47 5.55 18.61
C GLU A 711 3.47 4.51 19.71
N TYR A 712 2.37 4.42 20.42
CA TYR A 712 2.22 3.49 21.53
C TYR A 712 1.06 2.53 21.24
N GLU A 713 1.25 1.27 21.63
CA GLU A 713 0.21 0.26 21.65
C GLU A 713 -0.20 -0.03 23.09
N ARG A 714 -1.50 -0.09 23.33
CA ARG A 714 -2.04 -0.43 24.63
C ARG A 714 -1.89 -1.94 24.86
N VAL A 715 -1.20 -2.32 25.92
CA VAL A 715 -1.08 -3.70 26.36
C VAL A 715 -2.35 -4.09 27.13
N ARG A 716 -2.48 -3.61 28.37
CA ARG A 716 -3.62 -3.94 29.24
C ARG A 716 -3.77 -2.92 30.37
N THR A 717 -4.97 -2.89 30.94
CA THR A 717 -5.19 -2.21 32.23
C THR A 717 -5.23 -3.25 33.33
N ALA A 718 -4.36 -3.10 34.34
CA ALA A 718 -4.24 -4.01 35.49
C ALA A 718 -4.27 -3.23 36.82
N ALA A 719 -4.67 -3.89 37.87
CA ALA A 719 -4.51 -3.39 39.25
C ALA A 719 -3.09 -3.72 39.70
N LEU A 720 -2.31 -2.68 40.05
CA LEU A 720 -0.94 -2.80 40.52
C LEU A 720 -0.81 -2.08 41.85
N ALA A 721 0.01 -2.63 42.77
CA ALA A 721 0.27 -2.01 44.08
C ALA A 721 1.17 -0.76 43.94
N ALA A 722 1.36 -0.03 45.00
CA ALA A 722 2.42 0.98 45.08
C ALA A 722 3.76 0.26 45.31
N GLY A 723 4.84 0.85 44.76
CA GLY A 723 6.19 0.35 44.92
C GLY A 723 6.82 -0.21 43.64
N ARG A 724 7.87 -0.98 43.84
CA ARG A 724 8.70 -1.49 42.73
C ARG A 724 8.15 -2.79 42.14
N HIS A 725 7.94 -2.75 40.83
CA HIS A 725 7.48 -3.90 40.01
C HIS A 725 8.55 -4.34 39.03
N ARG A 726 8.69 -5.64 38.87
CA ARG A 726 9.55 -6.23 37.83
C ARG A 726 8.75 -6.40 36.54
N VAL A 727 9.24 -5.81 35.46
CA VAL A 727 8.61 -5.91 34.15
C VAL A 727 9.47 -6.77 33.24
N THR A 728 8.89 -7.82 32.69
CA THR A 728 9.55 -8.71 31.73
C THR A 728 8.88 -8.58 30.39
N ILE A 729 9.68 -8.34 29.35
CA ILE A 729 9.24 -8.30 27.95
C ILE A 729 9.93 -9.44 27.24
N ARG A 730 9.16 -10.35 26.67
CA ARG A 730 9.66 -11.44 25.82
C ARG A 730 9.24 -11.18 24.39
N TYR A 731 10.23 -11.16 23.50
CA TYR A 731 10.03 -11.06 22.05
C TYR A 731 10.27 -12.43 21.43
N ASP A 732 9.29 -12.89 20.65
CA ASP A 732 9.34 -14.11 19.85
C ASP A 732 9.14 -13.74 18.38
N GLU A 733 9.99 -14.29 17.51
CA GLU A 733 9.82 -14.18 16.06
C GLU A 733 8.72 -15.13 15.58
N GLU A 734 8.03 -14.70 14.55
CA GLU A 734 7.08 -15.54 13.83
C GLU A 734 7.57 -15.77 12.39
N LEU A 735 7.29 -16.95 11.84
CA LEU A 735 7.63 -17.34 10.48
C LEU A 735 7.00 -16.40 9.43
N LEU A 736 5.84 -15.85 9.74
CA LEU A 736 5.07 -14.98 8.88
C LEU A 736 4.93 -13.62 9.56
N ALA A 737 5.45 -12.57 8.96
CA ALA A 737 5.34 -11.18 9.45
C ALA A 737 6.01 -10.90 10.80
N GLY A 738 7.20 -11.43 11.05
CA GLY A 738 7.81 -11.34 12.38
C GLY A 738 9.33 -11.25 12.44
N SER A 739 9.98 -10.64 11.45
CA SER A 739 11.44 -10.46 11.54
C SER A 739 11.84 -9.47 12.62
N SER A 740 12.86 -9.84 13.39
CA SER A 740 13.53 -8.97 14.37
C SER A 740 14.05 -7.68 13.75
N LYS A 741 14.44 -7.69 12.46
CA LYS A 741 14.96 -6.51 11.76
C LYS A 741 13.92 -5.37 11.63
N SER A 742 12.64 -5.69 11.65
CA SER A 742 11.53 -4.74 11.61
C SER A 742 10.96 -4.39 12.99
N GLY A 743 11.40 -5.05 14.04
CA GLY A 743 10.97 -4.80 15.41
C GLY A 743 11.66 -3.58 16.03
N LEU A 744 10.87 -2.67 16.56
CA LEU A 744 11.34 -1.54 17.39
C LEU A 744 10.30 -1.34 18.49
N PHE A 745 10.59 -1.71 19.71
CA PHE A 745 9.65 -1.57 20.81
C PHE A 745 10.26 -0.96 22.08
N GLY A 746 9.40 -0.33 22.86
CA GLY A 746 9.76 0.45 24.05
C GLY A 746 9.82 1.96 23.73
N PRO A 747 9.93 2.81 24.75
CA PRO A 747 9.84 2.47 26.16
C PRO A 747 8.45 1.95 26.56
N LEU A 748 8.35 1.39 27.78
CA LEU A 748 7.06 1.09 28.38
C LEU A 748 6.56 2.32 29.14
N ALA A 749 5.26 2.57 29.09
CA ALA A 749 4.65 3.62 29.87
C ALA A 749 3.48 3.05 30.69
N PHE A 750 3.45 3.41 31.95
CA PHE A 750 2.39 3.10 32.89
C PHE A 750 1.63 4.38 33.18
N ARG A 751 0.35 4.40 32.87
CA ARG A 751 -0.51 5.55 33.10
C ARG A 751 -1.68 5.16 33.99
N PRO A 752 -2.04 5.96 35.03
CA PRO A 752 -3.27 5.73 35.77
C PRO A 752 -4.46 5.59 34.85
N ALA A 753 -5.27 4.56 35.06
CA ALA A 753 -6.45 4.32 34.27
C ALA A 753 -7.56 5.33 34.61
N GLY A 754 -8.27 5.78 33.58
CA GLY A 754 -9.39 6.71 33.75
C GLY A 754 -9.46 7.69 32.58
N PRO A 755 -10.59 8.38 32.41
CA PRO A 755 -10.70 9.47 31.46
C PRO A 755 -9.75 10.62 31.87
N PRO A 756 -9.20 11.39 30.91
CA PRO A 756 -8.46 12.60 31.22
C PRO A 756 -9.37 13.57 31.98
N ALA A 757 -8.88 14.11 33.10
CA ALA A 757 -9.60 15.12 33.88
C ALA A 757 -10.01 16.30 33.00
N GLY A 758 -11.14 16.89 33.23
CA GLY A 758 -11.58 18.11 32.55
C GLY A 758 -10.61 19.27 32.79
N PRO A 759 -10.63 20.34 31.94
CA PRO A 759 -9.89 21.55 32.25
C PRO A 759 -10.43 22.20 33.51
N VAL A 760 -9.51 22.69 34.34
CA VAL A 760 -9.83 23.48 35.53
C VAL A 760 -9.76 24.95 35.16
N TYR A 761 -10.78 25.72 35.54
CA TYR A 761 -10.87 27.16 35.31
C TYR A 761 -10.68 27.90 36.61
N LEU A 762 -9.81 28.91 36.62
CA LEU A 762 -9.56 29.73 37.81
C LEU A 762 -9.28 31.20 37.42
N PRO A 763 -9.56 32.17 38.30
CA PRO A 763 -9.12 33.54 38.13
C PRO A 763 -7.59 33.61 38.15
N ALA A 764 -6.96 34.50 37.34
CA ALA A 764 -5.52 34.64 37.26
C ALA A 764 -4.86 34.89 38.63
N ARG A 765 -5.52 35.64 39.51
CA ARG A 765 -5.06 35.89 40.90
C ARG A 765 -4.88 34.63 41.74
N HIS A 766 -5.55 33.54 41.42
CA HIS A 766 -5.46 32.25 42.15
C HIS A 766 -4.45 31.26 41.56
N VAL A 767 -3.64 31.68 40.60
CA VAL A 767 -2.64 30.82 39.95
C VAL A 767 -1.70 30.13 40.92
N GLY A 768 -1.48 30.71 42.10
CA GLY A 768 -0.65 30.13 43.16
C GLY A 768 -1.11 28.72 43.61
N SER A 769 -2.39 28.40 43.50
CA SER A 769 -2.91 27.07 43.82
C SER A 769 -2.45 25.96 42.86
N LEU A 770 -1.86 26.33 41.75
CA LEU A 770 -1.29 25.41 40.77
C LEU A 770 0.20 25.11 41.01
N CYS A 771 0.83 25.82 41.94
CA CYS A 771 2.23 25.62 42.29
C CYS A 771 2.47 24.18 42.78
N GLY A 772 3.48 23.52 42.26
CA GLY A 772 3.83 22.15 42.61
C GLY A 772 2.95 21.09 41.96
N ARG A 773 1.88 21.48 41.23
CA ARG A 773 1.08 20.54 40.47
C ARG A 773 1.70 20.25 39.11
N ARG A 774 1.57 19.03 38.63
CA ARG A 774 1.96 18.63 37.28
C ARG A 774 0.88 19.06 36.30
N LEU A 775 1.23 19.95 35.39
CA LEU A 775 0.31 20.50 34.39
C LEU A 775 0.72 20.06 32.99
N ASP A 776 -0.26 19.80 32.18
CA ASP A 776 -0.09 19.62 30.75
C ASP A 776 0.11 20.96 30.05
N TRP A 777 -0.78 21.92 30.37
CA TRP A 777 -0.71 23.28 29.88
C TRP A 777 -1.50 24.25 30.78
N ILE A 778 -1.23 25.54 30.60
CA ILE A 778 -2.03 26.66 31.09
C ILE A 778 -2.29 27.64 29.97
N GLU A 779 -3.51 28.18 29.89
CA GLU A 779 -3.91 29.13 28.83
C GLU A 779 -4.82 30.24 29.36
N ALA A 780 -4.76 31.41 28.69
CA ALA A 780 -5.64 32.53 28.97
C ALA A 780 -6.96 32.33 28.25
N VAL A 781 -8.06 32.20 28.99
CA VAL A 781 -9.39 32.01 28.38
C VAL A 781 -9.82 33.32 27.73
N PRO A 782 -10.15 33.35 26.42
CA PRO A 782 -10.69 34.55 25.78
C PRO A 782 -11.94 35.00 26.49
N GLY A 783 -12.02 36.27 26.90
CA GLY A 783 -13.13 36.78 27.70
C GLY A 783 -14.48 36.68 26.98
N ALA A 784 -15.52 36.33 27.74
CA ALA A 784 -16.91 36.27 27.27
C ALA A 784 -17.53 37.64 26.94
N SER A 785 -16.79 38.76 27.11
CA SER A 785 -17.29 40.12 27.01
C SER A 785 -17.60 40.65 25.61
N ARG A 786 -17.41 39.84 24.54
CA ARG A 786 -17.78 40.27 23.16
C ARG A 786 -18.96 39.57 22.53
N LEU A 787 -19.58 38.59 23.18
CA LEU A 787 -20.77 37.91 22.64
C LEU A 787 -22.10 38.48 23.09
N ALA A 788 -22.12 39.36 24.11
CA ALA A 788 -23.34 40.05 24.56
C ALA A 788 -23.77 41.19 23.62
N GLY A 789 -22.85 41.71 22.80
CA GLY A 789 -23.14 42.83 21.86
C GLY A 789 -23.73 42.45 20.53
N GLN A 790 -23.78 41.19 20.15
CA GLN A 790 -24.28 40.76 18.83
C GLN A 790 -25.67 40.13 18.84
N ARG A 791 -26.30 39.98 20.01
CA ARG A 791 -27.66 39.42 20.10
C ARG A 791 -28.82 40.45 19.93
N HIS A 792 -28.50 41.72 19.67
CA HIS A 792 -29.55 42.76 19.54
C HIS A 792 -29.60 43.48 18.18
N ARG A 793 -29.04 42.90 17.10
CA ARG A 793 -29.15 43.52 15.76
C ARG A 793 -29.62 42.57 14.64
N SER A 794 -30.42 41.59 14.96
CA SER A 794 -31.08 40.78 13.91
C SER A 794 -32.55 40.47 14.24
N ALA A 795 -33.27 41.50 14.60
CA ALA A 795 -34.74 41.46 14.61
C ALA A 795 -35.20 42.71 13.82
N GLY A 796 -35.53 42.52 12.56
CA GLY A 796 -36.14 43.55 11.73
C GLY A 796 -35.67 43.48 10.28
N LEU A 797 -36.37 42.67 9.49
CA LEU A 797 -36.93 43.04 8.17
C LEU A 797 -37.38 41.72 7.47
N VAL A 798 -38.68 41.46 7.76
CA VAL A 798 -39.53 40.65 6.88
C VAL A 798 -40.14 41.63 5.88
N GLY A 799 -40.11 41.33 4.61
CA GLY A 799 -40.85 42.01 3.55
C GLY A 799 -40.85 41.15 2.28
N PRO A 800 -42.01 40.89 1.69
CA PRO A 800 -42.23 39.83 0.73
C PRO A 800 -42.03 40.30 -0.70
N THR A 801 -41.53 39.42 -1.53
CA THR A 801 -42.10 38.98 -2.85
C THR A 801 -41.23 37.86 -3.41
#